data_096e528a0efbfa1bd65e11932b5d6a1c
#
_entry.id   096e528a0efbfa1bd65e11932b5d6a1c
#
_cell.length_a   1.000
_cell.length_b   1.000
_cell.length_c   1.000
_cell.angle_alpha   90.00
_cell.angle_beta   90.00
_cell.angle_gamma   90.00
#
_symmetry.space_group_name_H-M   'P 1'
#
loop_
_entity.id
_entity.type
_entity.pdbx_description
1 polymer ?
#
loop_
_entity_poly.entity_id
_entity_poly.type
_entity_poly.pdbx_seq_one_letter_code
_entity_poly.pdbx_strand_id
1 'polypeptide(L)'
;MVAVFGTNAGYTLDIPASDTLFVYDGIQTTSPLLAKINNSTFPNGVNLPASWSNTSGCLTFQFISDVTNEGSGWEANLSCANLIQPFSNHILAFVNGEANGANDTLNDLFPVDTGYVDICLGDTVTFVADPYFPYEPGGDSASISGGGYMQSNNYTVLWELSDGTTYSSNSFDYIPSSRNGFFISLRIEDSQGQFQYSFCKVRVSTVPNFSSCAPLDSPICLGNTTQLIGGVTNSDTAGVDPVSANFPIGGVFGTQTYLPDGSGINYTTDINISGFTPGATLQNSNDIDKVCFEIEHSYLGDLEMMLTCPSGQSINMFNSYSGSGLFPGGFSGGSNFLGGAYDNNTGNIGVCEEYCFSMSSNALPSWANGYPTTAATGPSTGTMVTPGLYQPEQNFIPALQGCPINGTWTLTVRDNLSVDDGFICEWGIYFNSALNPNSEIYAPSIVSHNWLSDPSIISNQDTNITVQPTNLGGNTYTFSVEDNFGCTYDTTITVITQQPGSVEPDVQTCDEFYQFNNNYVPTTGFWTYTSHSGTLIFDDTNFINPFVTCSDPGTYNLNLIDLFCEDTLQHIIHFLITPEPHLPIADSICFGENYSFSILNSNEDFSYTWINNIGDTLMIGDSLYIDANALSIGMSDLNLTISNQCDTLFTDVSLIVKNCKIPNIITPNGDLNNDVFYTHYAEIYADVTLIVYNRWGREVFEKTNYRNDWNGVKNNGSALSDGTYFYILKFNNDQEKKEGVIQIVGNSN
;
A
#
# COMPACT_ATOMS: atom_id res chain seq x y z
N MET A 1 28.83 6.54 -58.94
CA MET A 1 28.63 6.26 -60.40
C MET A 1 28.43 4.78 -60.58
N VAL A 2 27.51 4.41 -61.43
CA VAL A 2 27.31 3.01 -61.86
C VAL A 2 27.55 2.94 -63.35
N ALA A 3 28.32 1.96 -63.78
CA ALA A 3 28.54 1.68 -65.20
C ALA A 3 27.89 0.35 -65.58
N VAL A 4 26.99 0.36 -66.49
CA VAL A 4 26.25 -0.78 -66.99
C VAL A 4 26.73 -1.12 -68.42
N PHE A 5 27.18 -2.35 -68.62
CA PHE A 5 27.69 -2.85 -69.89
C PHE A 5 26.87 -4.05 -70.38
N GLY A 6 26.78 -4.22 -71.68
CA GLY A 6 26.40 -5.49 -72.26
C GLY A 6 25.15 -5.49 -73.09
N THR A 7 25.02 -6.57 -73.83
CA THR A 7 23.96 -6.75 -74.79
C THR A 7 22.59 -6.96 -74.14
N ASN A 8 22.57 -7.47 -72.94
CA ASN A 8 21.35 -7.58 -72.13
C ASN A 8 20.75 -6.25 -71.72
N ALA A 9 21.60 -5.21 -71.58
CA ALA A 9 21.15 -3.84 -71.32
C ALA A 9 21.02 -3.03 -72.66
N GLY A 10 21.02 -3.65 -73.74
CA GLY A 10 20.91 -3.01 -75.07
C GLY A 10 22.20 -2.28 -75.54
N TYR A 11 23.32 -2.47 -74.83
CA TYR A 11 24.59 -1.88 -75.17
C TYR A 11 25.52 -2.83 -75.83
N THR A 12 26.35 -2.34 -76.74
CA THR A 12 27.35 -3.12 -77.41
C THR A 12 28.44 -3.59 -76.43
N LEU A 13 28.69 -4.90 -76.38
CA LEU A 13 29.84 -5.48 -75.70
C LEU A 13 30.44 -6.56 -76.51
N ASP A 14 31.41 -6.20 -77.29
CA ASP A 14 32.13 -7.13 -78.23
C ASP A 14 33.66 -6.83 -78.09
N ILE A 15 34.23 -7.34 -77.02
CA ILE A 15 35.64 -7.27 -76.71
C ILE A 15 36.18 -8.68 -76.81
N PRO A 16 36.99 -9.00 -77.83
CA PRO A 16 37.64 -10.31 -77.98
C PRO A 16 38.36 -10.75 -76.75
N ALA A 17 38.52 -12.06 -76.49
CA ALA A 17 39.22 -12.57 -75.28
C ALA A 17 40.72 -12.15 -75.19
N SER A 18 41.30 -11.70 -76.30
CA SER A 18 42.68 -11.15 -76.41
C SER A 18 42.75 -9.73 -75.90
N ASP A 19 41.66 -8.98 -75.90
CA ASP A 19 41.51 -7.60 -75.44
C ASP A 19 40.86 -7.55 -74.08
N THR A 20 41.06 -6.46 -73.35
CA THR A 20 40.47 -6.34 -72.03
C THR A 20 40.18 -4.85 -71.68
N LEU A 21 38.96 -4.61 -71.24
CA LEU A 21 38.58 -3.39 -70.64
C LEU A 21 38.73 -3.53 -69.07
N PHE A 22 39.60 -2.77 -68.51
CA PHE A 22 39.79 -2.67 -67.05
C PHE A 22 38.93 -1.53 -66.54
N VAL A 23 38.19 -1.78 -65.47
CA VAL A 23 37.43 -0.78 -64.76
C VAL A 23 37.96 -0.63 -63.35
N TYR A 24 38.39 0.56 -63.00
CA TYR A 24 38.95 0.88 -61.70
C TYR A 24 38.00 1.78 -60.92
N ASP A 25 37.97 1.53 -59.60
CA ASP A 25 37.16 2.26 -58.63
C ASP A 25 37.89 3.52 -58.14
N GLY A 26 37.76 4.60 -58.91
CA GLY A 26 38.43 5.85 -58.63
C GLY A 26 38.86 6.62 -59.88
N ILE A 27 39.63 7.70 -59.69
CA ILE A 27 40.00 8.67 -60.72
C ILE A 27 41.19 8.29 -61.56
N GLN A 28 41.82 7.13 -61.35
CA GLN A 28 43.05 6.74 -61.99
C GLN A 28 43.22 5.20 -62.07
N THR A 29 44.07 4.76 -62.96
CA THR A 29 44.33 3.33 -63.16
C THR A 29 45.12 2.65 -62.02
N THR A 30 45.55 3.37 -61.04
CA THR A 30 46.15 2.87 -59.80
C THR A 30 45.09 2.66 -58.69
N SER A 31 43.84 3.06 -58.94
CA SER A 31 42.71 2.80 -58.03
C SER A 31 42.39 1.30 -57.99
N PRO A 32 41.64 0.81 -57.01
CA PRO A 32 41.22 -0.61 -56.91
C PRO A 32 40.60 -1.09 -58.24
N LEU A 33 40.95 -2.27 -58.69
CA LEU A 33 40.37 -2.86 -59.90
C LEU A 33 39.02 -3.49 -59.58
N LEU A 34 37.93 -3.02 -60.21
CA LEU A 34 36.59 -3.59 -60.06
C LEU A 34 36.41 -4.79 -60.98
N ALA A 35 36.75 -4.64 -62.26
CA ALA A 35 36.51 -5.70 -63.21
C ALA A 35 37.54 -5.67 -64.36
N LYS A 36 37.68 -6.83 -64.99
CA LYS A 36 38.30 -7.02 -66.28
C LYS A 36 37.21 -7.60 -67.26
N ILE A 37 36.86 -6.84 -68.23
CA ILE A 37 35.71 -7.09 -69.09
C ILE A 37 36.21 -7.50 -70.47
N ASN A 38 35.75 -8.68 -70.96
CA ASN A 38 35.81 -9.13 -72.34
C ASN A 38 34.73 -10.18 -72.54
N ASN A 39 34.57 -10.64 -73.77
CA ASN A 39 33.55 -11.61 -74.17
C ASN A 39 33.63 -12.98 -73.45
N SER A 40 34.79 -13.29 -72.84
CA SER A 40 34.97 -14.52 -72.06
C SER A 40 34.69 -14.33 -70.56
N THR A 41 34.85 -13.11 -70.02
CA THR A 41 34.63 -12.82 -68.57
C THR A 41 33.23 -12.38 -68.30
N PHE A 42 32.62 -11.59 -69.22
CA PHE A 42 31.26 -11.06 -69.05
C PHE A 42 30.54 -11.10 -70.42
N PRO A 43 30.17 -12.27 -70.91
CA PRO A 43 29.61 -12.42 -72.22
C PRO A 43 28.28 -11.73 -72.48
N ASN A 44 27.55 -11.47 -71.42
CA ASN A 44 26.24 -10.80 -71.46
C ASN A 44 26.26 -9.41 -70.93
N GLY A 45 27.41 -8.94 -70.39
CA GLY A 45 27.57 -7.64 -69.75
C GLY A 45 27.73 -7.68 -68.21
N VAL A 46 27.92 -6.53 -67.57
CA VAL A 46 28.15 -6.41 -66.19
C VAL A 46 27.71 -5.01 -65.70
N ASN A 47 27.21 -4.96 -64.48
CA ASN A 47 26.91 -3.74 -63.77
C ASN A 47 27.98 -3.51 -62.70
N LEU A 48 28.65 -2.35 -62.75
CA LEU A 48 29.77 -1.99 -61.89
C LEU A 48 29.51 -0.70 -61.14
N PRO A 49 28.98 -0.79 -59.93
CA PRO A 49 28.89 0.40 -59.06
C PRO A 49 30.27 0.79 -58.52
N ALA A 50 30.55 2.06 -58.49
CA ALA A 50 31.64 2.58 -57.66
C ALA A 50 31.38 2.17 -56.19
N SER A 51 32.42 1.72 -55.50
CA SER A 51 32.27 1.39 -54.08
C SER A 51 32.00 2.64 -53.25
N TRP A 52 31.40 2.44 -52.12
CA TRP A 52 31.17 3.53 -51.14
C TRP A 52 32.49 4.11 -50.59
N SER A 53 33.60 3.37 -50.62
CA SER A 53 34.93 3.86 -50.25
C SER A 53 35.55 4.74 -51.34
N ASN A 54 34.98 4.79 -52.54
CA ASN A 54 35.38 5.65 -53.62
C ASN A 54 34.74 7.05 -53.48
N THR A 55 35.36 7.91 -52.71
CA THR A 55 34.84 9.27 -52.44
C THR A 55 34.71 10.15 -53.67
N SER A 56 35.43 9.83 -54.76
CA SER A 56 35.30 10.60 -56.00
C SER A 56 34.02 10.19 -56.79
N GLY A 57 33.43 9.02 -56.46
CA GLY A 57 32.35 8.44 -57.25
C GLY A 57 32.73 8.14 -58.70
N CYS A 58 33.97 8.40 -59.09
CA CYS A 58 34.43 8.20 -60.49
C CYS A 58 34.80 6.76 -60.75
N LEU A 59 34.61 6.32 -61.95
CA LEU A 59 35.15 5.10 -62.49
C LEU A 59 36.18 5.46 -63.58
N THR A 60 37.31 4.75 -63.56
CA THR A 60 38.34 4.90 -64.59
C THR A 60 38.35 3.69 -65.47
N PHE A 61 38.26 3.91 -66.79
CA PHE A 61 38.24 2.87 -67.78
C PHE A 61 39.58 2.86 -68.50
N GLN A 62 40.25 1.70 -68.64
CA GLN A 62 41.43 1.47 -69.43
C GLN A 62 41.22 0.28 -70.40
N PHE A 63 41.26 0.58 -71.64
CA PHE A 63 41.16 -0.46 -72.68
C PHE A 63 42.55 -0.84 -73.18
N ILE A 64 42.84 -2.14 -73.13
CA ILE A 64 44.10 -2.71 -73.69
C ILE A 64 43.72 -3.70 -74.82
N SER A 65 44.19 -3.42 -75.97
CA SER A 65 43.95 -4.32 -77.14
C SER A 65 45.26 -4.77 -77.76
N ASP A 66 45.24 -5.93 -78.40
CA ASP A 66 46.35 -6.41 -79.20
C ASP A 66 46.15 -6.05 -80.68
N VAL A 67 46.90 -6.67 -81.62
CA VAL A 67 46.84 -6.39 -83.06
C VAL A 67 46.00 -7.37 -83.79
N THR A 68 45.29 -8.23 -83.11
CA THR A 68 44.52 -9.36 -83.70
C THR A 68 43.12 -9.41 -83.12
N ASN A 69 42.15 -9.94 -83.98
CA ASN A 69 40.75 -10.15 -83.55
C ASN A 69 40.01 -8.89 -83.11
N GLU A 70 39.78 -8.01 -84.07
CA GLU A 70 39.02 -6.75 -83.75
C GLU A 70 37.56 -7.08 -83.54
N GLY A 71 37.02 -6.62 -82.37
CA GLY A 71 35.62 -6.61 -82.04
C GLY A 71 34.98 -5.22 -82.33
N SER A 72 33.64 -5.13 -82.24
CA SER A 72 32.90 -3.88 -82.48
C SER A 72 33.09 -2.89 -81.35
N GLY A 73 33.74 -3.30 -80.27
CA GLY A 73 33.99 -2.43 -79.09
C GLY A 73 32.96 -2.54 -77.94
N TRP A 74 32.77 -1.51 -77.24
CA TRP A 74 31.86 -1.51 -76.08
C TRP A 74 31.15 -0.17 -75.94
N GLU A 75 29.93 -0.25 -75.42
CA GLU A 75 29.14 0.87 -74.91
C GLU A 75 28.78 0.60 -73.47
N ALA A 76 28.64 1.70 -72.68
CA ALA A 76 28.18 1.59 -71.32
C ALA A 76 27.24 2.77 -70.98
N ASN A 77 26.22 2.48 -70.23
CA ASN A 77 25.44 3.51 -69.56
C ASN A 77 26.13 3.90 -68.27
N LEU A 78 26.30 5.18 -68.03
CA LEU A 78 26.85 5.73 -66.77
C LEU A 78 25.76 6.53 -66.08
N SER A 79 25.38 6.06 -64.92
CA SER A 79 24.40 6.75 -64.08
C SER A 79 25.01 7.15 -62.71
N CYS A 80 24.40 8.10 -62.05
CA CYS A 80 24.73 8.44 -60.66
C CYS A 80 23.77 7.66 -59.79
N ALA A 81 24.33 6.81 -58.91
CA ALA A 81 23.57 6.18 -57.83
C ALA A 81 23.91 6.85 -56.51
N ASN A 82 22.97 6.91 -55.62
CA ASN A 82 23.22 7.30 -54.25
C ASN A 82 24.11 6.24 -53.59
N LEU A 83 25.11 6.72 -52.84
CA LEU A 83 25.99 5.83 -52.08
C LEU A 83 25.30 5.41 -50.79
N ILE A 84 25.17 4.10 -50.64
CA ILE A 84 24.70 3.52 -49.37
C ILE A 84 25.86 3.51 -48.39
N GLN A 85 25.70 4.14 -47.24
CA GLN A 85 26.70 4.24 -46.18
C GLN A 85 26.26 3.46 -44.96
N PRO A 86 26.98 2.41 -44.58
CA PRO A 86 26.62 1.70 -43.36
C PRO A 86 26.84 2.59 -42.15
N PHE A 87 25.91 2.64 -41.25
CA PHE A 87 26.05 3.20 -39.92
C PHE A 87 25.32 2.29 -38.92
N SER A 88 25.70 2.37 -37.69
CA SER A 88 24.99 1.71 -36.60
C SER A 88 24.24 2.73 -35.76
N ASN A 89 23.19 2.28 -35.13
CA ASN A 89 22.35 3.13 -34.31
C ASN A 89 22.25 2.51 -32.92
N HIS A 90 22.57 3.29 -31.89
CA HIS A 90 22.57 2.85 -30.50
C HIS A 90 21.70 3.77 -29.64
N ILE A 91 21.18 3.21 -28.56
CA ILE A 91 20.43 3.95 -27.53
C ILE A 91 21.23 3.91 -26.25
N LEU A 92 21.53 5.08 -25.69
CA LEU A 92 22.05 5.20 -24.34
C LEU A 92 20.91 5.61 -23.40
N ALA A 93 20.90 5.09 -22.18
CA ALA A 93 19.92 5.45 -21.16
C ALA A 93 20.62 5.78 -19.84
N PHE A 94 20.21 6.89 -19.25
CA PHE A 94 20.71 7.38 -17.98
C PHE A 94 19.55 7.48 -17.01
N VAL A 95 19.64 6.78 -15.88
CA VAL A 95 18.61 6.81 -14.85
C VAL A 95 19.00 7.81 -13.78
N ASN A 96 18.17 8.83 -13.55
CA ASN A 96 18.45 9.91 -12.59
C ASN A 96 19.80 10.61 -12.81
N GLY A 97 20.27 10.65 -14.07
CA GLY A 97 21.53 11.29 -14.47
C GLY A 97 22.77 10.41 -14.31
N GLU A 98 22.65 9.22 -13.77
CA GLU A 98 23.72 8.22 -13.68
C GLU A 98 23.60 7.26 -14.88
N ALA A 99 24.75 6.96 -15.50
CA ALA A 99 24.79 5.91 -16.50
C ALA A 99 24.41 4.59 -15.81
N ASN A 100 23.30 4.01 -16.23
CA ASN A 100 22.93 2.69 -15.73
C ASN A 100 23.96 1.68 -16.26
N GLY A 101 24.75 1.09 -15.36
CA GLY A 101 25.84 0.17 -15.73
C GLY A 101 25.37 -1.06 -16.52
N ALA A 102 24.09 -1.38 -16.52
CA ALA A 102 23.50 -2.37 -17.38
C ALA A 102 23.30 -1.83 -18.82
N ASN A 103 23.30 -0.53 -19.03
CA ASN A 103 23.03 0.11 -20.30
C ASN A 103 24.25 0.31 -21.18
N ASP A 104 25.43 0.33 -20.58
CA ASP A 104 26.68 0.27 -21.34
C ASP A 104 26.76 -1.00 -22.20
N THR A 105 26.03 -2.04 -21.78
CA THR A 105 25.96 -3.32 -22.48
C THR A 105 24.76 -3.45 -23.42
N LEU A 106 23.74 -2.60 -23.33
CA LEU A 106 22.61 -2.62 -24.28
C LEU A 106 23.06 -2.37 -25.71
N ASN A 107 24.08 -1.55 -25.90
CA ASN A 107 24.62 -1.27 -27.21
C ASN A 107 25.44 -2.43 -27.78
N ASP A 108 26.11 -3.20 -26.93
CA ASP A 108 26.93 -4.33 -27.33
C ASP A 108 26.14 -5.64 -27.46
N LEU A 109 24.92 -5.67 -26.93
CA LEU A 109 24.09 -6.87 -26.89
C LEU A 109 23.10 -6.99 -28.04
N PHE A 110 23.02 -6.01 -28.91
CA PHE A 110 22.27 -6.13 -30.12
C PHE A 110 23.05 -6.97 -31.14
N PRO A 111 22.48 -8.06 -31.68
CA PRO A 111 21.11 -8.58 -31.62
C PRO A 111 20.81 -9.53 -30.45
N VAL A 112 21.73 -9.76 -29.55
CA VAL A 112 21.57 -10.68 -28.41
C VAL A 112 21.13 -9.89 -27.19
N ASP A 113 19.98 -9.25 -27.30
CA ASP A 113 19.44 -8.46 -26.20
C ASP A 113 19.15 -9.34 -24.97
N THR A 114 19.98 -9.18 -23.95
CA THR A 114 19.76 -9.75 -22.63
C THR A 114 19.53 -8.68 -21.57
N GLY A 115 19.60 -7.40 -21.96
CA GLY A 115 19.54 -6.27 -21.06
C GLY A 115 18.22 -5.52 -21.11
N TYR A 116 17.84 -5.02 -19.94
CA TYR A 116 16.72 -4.11 -19.78
C TYR A 116 17.21 -2.85 -19.10
N VAL A 117 16.55 -1.74 -19.32
CA VAL A 117 16.65 -0.59 -18.45
C VAL A 117 15.66 -0.81 -17.30
N ASP A 118 16.17 -1.11 -16.12
CA ASP A 118 15.39 -1.36 -14.94
C ASP A 118 15.28 -0.05 -14.14
N ILE A 119 14.06 0.36 -13.81
CA ILE A 119 13.78 1.65 -13.19
C ILE A 119 12.71 1.56 -12.11
N CYS A 120 12.73 2.54 -11.23
CA CYS A 120 11.65 2.74 -10.26
C CYS A 120 10.57 3.68 -10.82
N LEU A 121 9.35 3.51 -10.36
CA LEU A 121 8.30 4.46 -10.71
C LEU A 121 8.62 5.84 -10.15
N GLY A 122 8.69 6.84 -11.03
CA GLY A 122 9.06 8.22 -10.71
C GLY A 122 10.51 8.58 -10.99
N ASP A 123 11.33 7.59 -11.39
CA ASP A 123 12.65 7.90 -11.91
C ASP A 123 12.57 8.68 -13.21
N THR A 124 13.56 9.52 -13.42
CA THR A 124 13.74 10.20 -14.70
C THR A 124 14.77 9.43 -15.53
N VAL A 125 14.34 8.96 -16.69
CA VAL A 125 15.24 8.30 -17.64
C VAL A 125 15.52 9.25 -18.78
N THR A 126 16.81 9.53 -19.02
CA THR A 126 17.27 10.29 -20.19
C THR A 126 17.71 9.32 -21.25
N PHE A 127 17.01 9.29 -22.38
CA PHE A 127 17.41 8.51 -23.55
C PHE A 127 18.21 9.41 -24.51
N VAL A 128 19.29 8.86 -25.05
CA VAL A 128 20.21 9.60 -25.94
C VAL A 128 20.43 8.75 -27.19
N ALA A 129 20.23 9.34 -28.36
CA ALA A 129 20.60 8.73 -29.63
C ALA A 129 22.12 8.78 -29.80
N ASP A 130 22.72 7.64 -30.05
CA ASP A 130 24.17 7.50 -30.26
C ASP A 130 24.48 6.74 -31.56
N PRO A 131 24.20 7.36 -32.73
CA PRO A 131 24.53 6.76 -34.00
C PRO A 131 26.05 6.79 -34.23
N TYR A 132 26.57 5.67 -34.73
CA TYR A 132 27.98 5.58 -35.11
C TYR A 132 28.12 5.57 -36.64
N PHE A 133 28.83 6.56 -37.17
CA PHE A 133 29.13 6.74 -38.59
C PHE A 133 30.59 6.44 -38.82
N PRO A 134 30.96 5.23 -39.26
CA PRO A 134 32.36 4.81 -39.34
C PRO A 134 33.18 5.60 -40.36
N TYR A 135 32.55 6.29 -41.29
CA TYR A 135 33.16 7.03 -42.36
C TYR A 135 33.05 8.55 -42.24
N GLU A 136 32.64 9.05 -41.09
CA GLU A 136 32.70 10.48 -40.78
C GLU A 136 34.12 10.98 -40.67
N PRO A 137 34.39 12.31 -40.83
CA PRO A 137 35.70 12.87 -40.61
C PRO A 137 36.21 12.59 -39.20
N GLY A 138 37.25 11.73 -39.11
CA GLY A 138 37.81 11.30 -37.83
C GLY A 138 37.27 9.96 -37.30
N GLY A 139 36.33 9.31 -38.00
CA GLY A 139 35.85 7.97 -37.65
C GLY A 139 36.92 6.88 -37.98
N ASP A 140 36.75 5.69 -37.39
CA ASP A 140 37.72 4.60 -37.44
C ASP A 140 38.07 4.14 -38.84
N SER A 141 37.16 4.25 -39.79
CA SER A 141 37.35 3.87 -41.20
C SER A 141 37.84 5.02 -42.07
N ALA A 142 37.92 6.25 -41.54
CA ALA A 142 38.44 7.39 -42.30
C ALA A 142 39.91 7.29 -42.67
N SER A 143 40.67 6.37 -42.10
CA SER A 143 42.08 6.08 -42.41
C SER A 143 42.31 5.18 -43.60
N ILE A 144 41.25 4.70 -44.29
CA ILE A 144 41.41 3.89 -45.50
C ILE A 144 41.81 4.80 -46.63
N SER A 145 43.12 4.87 -46.81
CA SER A 145 43.89 5.35 -47.95
C SER A 145 43.29 6.44 -48.83
N GLY A 146 43.68 7.68 -48.61
CA GLY A 146 43.85 8.63 -49.67
C GLY A 146 42.72 9.61 -49.99
N GLY A 147 42.03 10.07 -48.97
CA GLY A 147 41.08 11.16 -49.16
C GLY A 147 39.68 10.75 -48.77
N GLY A 148 39.39 11.01 -47.55
CA GLY A 148 38.28 10.55 -46.79
C GLY A 148 36.93 10.67 -47.46
N TYR A 149 36.29 9.58 -47.48
CA TYR A 149 34.88 9.53 -47.67
C TYR A 149 34.22 10.37 -46.54
N MET A 150 33.27 11.17 -46.95
CA MET A 150 32.63 12.13 -46.06
C MET A 150 31.24 11.67 -45.71
N GLN A 151 31.12 10.69 -44.85
CA GLN A 151 29.83 10.43 -44.25
C GLN A 151 29.41 11.67 -43.48
N SER A 152 28.27 12.20 -43.76
CA SER A 152 27.74 13.33 -43.01
C SER A 152 27.18 12.82 -41.72
N ASN A 153 27.60 13.41 -40.61
CA ASN A 153 26.99 13.23 -39.29
C ASN A 153 25.70 14.05 -39.11
N ASN A 154 25.16 14.60 -40.20
CA ASN A 154 23.83 15.18 -40.20
C ASN A 154 22.80 14.08 -40.30
N TYR A 155 22.00 13.92 -39.31
CA TYR A 155 20.95 12.90 -39.26
C TYR A 155 19.70 13.50 -38.63
N THR A 156 18.57 12.84 -38.89
CA THR A 156 17.29 13.11 -38.21
C THR A 156 17.01 11.99 -37.21
N VAL A 157 16.32 12.36 -36.16
CA VAL A 157 15.97 11.44 -35.06
C VAL A 157 14.48 11.36 -34.94
N LEU A 158 13.95 10.16 -34.82
CA LEU A 158 12.57 9.90 -34.46
C LEU A 158 12.53 8.80 -33.42
N TRP A 159 12.07 9.17 -32.25
CA TRP A 159 11.76 8.23 -31.18
C TRP A 159 10.27 7.93 -31.18
N GLU A 160 9.93 6.70 -30.94
CA GLU A 160 8.56 6.27 -30.75
C GLU A 160 8.49 5.33 -29.54
N LEU A 161 7.67 5.69 -28.59
CA LEU A 161 7.39 4.89 -27.43
C LEU A 161 6.18 4.01 -27.68
N SER A 162 6.12 2.95 -26.93
CA SER A 162 5.04 1.99 -27.08
C SER A 162 3.64 2.55 -26.75
N ASP A 163 3.49 3.65 -26.10
CA ASP A 163 2.23 4.38 -25.92
C ASP A 163 1.86 5.31 -27.09
N GLY A 164 2.67 5.32 -28.16
CA GLY A 164 2.49 6.17 -29.32
C GLY A 164 3.07 7.58 -29.16
N THR A 165 3.73 7.88 -28.05
CA THR A 165 4.43 9.16 -27.86
C THR A 165 5.66 9.22 -28.75
N THR A 166 5.92 10.36 -29.39
CA THR A 166 7.07 10.55 -30.27
C THR A 166 7.93 11.76 -29.86
N TYR A 167 9.24 11.65 -30.11
CA TYR A 167 10.21 12.73 -29.92
C TYR A 167 11.12 12.81 -31.13
N SER A 168 11.66 14.02 -31.41
CA SER A 168 12.55 14.27 -32.55
C SER A 168 13.87 14.94 -32.15
N SER A 169 14.21 14.96 -30.88
CA SER A 169 15.48 15.48 -30.35
C SER A 169 16.51 14.36 -30.19
N ASN A 170 17.79 14.69 -30.19
CA ASN A 170 18.85 13.71 -29.93
C ASN A 170 18.76 13.06 -28.56
N SER A 171 18.11 13.73 -27.61
CA SER A 171 17.84 13.19 -26.29
C SER A 171 16.49 13.69 -25.76
N PHE A 172 15.89 12.95 -24.87
CA PHE A 172 14.69 13.36 -24.14
C PHE A 172 14.64 12.69 -22.77
N ASP A 173 13.95 13.35 -21.85
CA ASP A 173 13.69 12.82 -20.53
C ASP A 173 12.29 12.19 -20.49
N TYR A 174 12.16 11.06 -19.86
CA TYR A 174 10.90 10.36 -19.66
C TYR A 174 10.73 9.92 -18.23
N ILE A 175 9.53 10.13 -17.68
CA ILE A 175 9.14 9.67 -16.33
C ILE A 175 7.95 8.74 -16.50
N PRO A 176 8.08 7.44 -16.18
CA PRO A 176 6.99 6.48 -16.32
C PRO A 176 5.81 6.86 -15.41
N SER A 177 4.62 6.80 -15.96
CA SER A 177 3.36 7.05 -15.23
C SER A 177 2.70 5.78 -14.72
N SER A 178 3.16 4.61 -15.17
CA SER A 178 2.63 3.30 -14.79
C SER A 178 3.76 2.32 -14.49
N ARG A 179 3.42 1.21 -13.82
CA ARG A 179 4.38 0.14 -13.48
C ARG A 179 4.49 -0.95 -14.54
N ASN A 180 3.95 -0.72 -15.72
CA ASN A 180 4.15 -1.61 -16.85
C ASN A 180 5.47 -1.29 -17.53
N GLY A 181 6.13 -2.30 -18.04
CA GLY A 181 7.27 -2.12 -18.93
C GLY A 181 6.82 -1.56 -20.28
N PHE A 182 7.73 -0.95 -21.00
CA PHE A 182 7.46 -0.38 -22.32
C PHE A 182 8.65 -0.50 -23.25
N PHE A 183 8.39 -0.30 -24.53
CA PHE A 183 9.40 -0.26 -25.58
C PHE A 183 9.64 1.16 -26.06
N ILE A 184 10.88 1.38 -26.49
CA ILE A 184 11.27 2.58 -27.21
C ILE A 184 11.91 2.12 -28.51
N SER A 185 11.49 2.69 -29.63
CA SER A 185 12.21 2.62 -30.88
C SER A 185 12.88 3.95 -31.19
N LEU A 186 14.05 3.85 -31.75
CA LEU A 186 14.82 4.97 -32.26
C LEU A 186 15.05 4.75 -33.75
N ARG A 187 14.53 5.62 -34.56
CA ARG A 187 14.86 5.70 -35.99
C ARG A 187 15.84 6.86 -36.21
N ILE A 188 16.98 6.52 -36.74
CA ILE A 188 17.96 7.50 -37.22
C ILE A 188 17.93 7.43 -38.77
N GLU A 189 17.84 8.60 -39.38
CA GLU A 189 17.91 8.72 -40.84
C GLU A 189 19.05 9.68 -41.18
N ASP A 190 19.97 9.21 -42.03
CA ASP A 190 21.12 10.00 -42.46
C ASP A 190 20.73 11.05 -43.53
N SER A 191 21.69 11.84 -43.96
CA SER A 191 21.49 12.87 -45.02
C SER A 191 21.21 12.33 -46.39
N GLN A 192 21.35 11.01 -46.60
CA GLN A 192 21.09 10.32 -47.87
C GLN A 192 19.71 9.65 -47.88
N GLY A 193 18.96 9.72 -46.78
CA GLY A 193 17.66 9.08 -46.63
C GLY A 193 17.73 7.62 -46.15
N GLN A 194 18.93 7.13 -45.79
CA GLN A 194 19.05 5.83 -45.16
C GLN A 194 18.67 5.89 -43.70
N PHE A 195 17.95 4.90 -43.21
CA PHE A 195 17.57 4.87 -41.82
C PHE A 195 17.83 3.51 -41.16
N GLN A 196 18.05 3.55 -39.87
CA GLN A 196 18.26 2.38 -39.02
C GLN A 196 17.37 2.51 -37.78
N TYR A 197 16.86 1.38 -37.33
CA TYR A 197 16.11 1.29 -36.08
C TYR A 197 16.97 0.68 -34.97
N SER A 198 16.78 1.17 -33.75
CA SER A 198 17.24 0.53 -32.53
C SER A 198 16.09 0.48 -31.54
N PHE A 199 16.10 -0.50 -30.66
CA PHE A 199 15.03 -0.73 -29.70
C PHE A 199 15.62 -0.82 -28.30
N CYS A 200 14.89 -0.31 -27.33
CA CYS A 200 15.21 -0.43 -25.91
C CYS A 200 13.97 -0.92 -25.15
N LYS A 201 14.17 -1.89 -24.27
CA LYS A 201 13.14 -2.38 -23.35
C LYS A 201 13.34 -1.75 -21.99
N VAL A 202 12.28 -1.25 -21.41
CA VAL A 202 12.30 -0.67 -20.08
C VAL A 202 11.35 -1.45 -19.17
N ARG A 203 11.85 -1.88 -18.01
CA ARG A 203 11.04 -2.51 -16.98
C ARG A 203 10.88 -1.56 -15.82
N VAL A 204 9.64 -1.34 -15.39
CA VAL A 204 9.33 -0.49 -14.24
C VAL A 204 9.02 -1.39 -13.05
N SER A 205 9.69 -1.17 -11.94
CA SER A 205 9.50 -1.98 -10.75
C SER A 205 8.05 -1.95 -10.25
N THR A 206 7.60 -3.09 -9.77
CA THR A 206 6.27 -3.31 -9.23
C THR A 206 6.29 -3.44 -7.71
N VAL A 207 5.20 -3.06 -7.04
CA VAL A 207 5.12 -3.08 -5.59
C VAL A 207 5.15 -4.50 -5.05
N PRO A 208 6.05 -4.83 -4.12
CA PRO A 208 6.03 -6.11 -3.44
C PRO A 208 4.75 -6.35 -2.64
N ASN A 209 4.41 -7.61 -2.43
CA ASN A 209 3.24 -7.96 -1.63
C ASN A 209 3.62 -8.05 -0.15
N PHE A 210 3.08 -7.13 0.64
CA PHE A 210 3.27 -7.03 2.08
C PHE A 210 2.13 -7.64 2.91
N SER A 211 1.23 -8.42 2.30
CA SER A 211 0.05 -8.96 2.99
C SER A 211 0.38 -9.88 4.18
N SER A 212 1.59 -10.39 4.23
CA SER A 212 2.09 -11.20 5.35
C SER A 212 2.77 -10.37 6.45
N CYS A 213 2.86 -9.06 6.30
CA CYS A 213 3.40 -8.17 7.33
C CYS A 213 2.35 -7.95 8.42
N ALA A 214 2.62 -8.42 9.62
CA ALA A 214 1.69 -8.30 10.72
C ALA A 214 2.40 -8.35 12.08
N PRO A 215 1.82 -7.77 13.13
CA PRO A 215 2.21 -8.09 14.50
C PRO A 215 1.69 -9.49 14.86
N LEU A 216 2.46 -10.24 15.64
CA LEU A 216 2.03 -11.54 16.16
C LEU A 216 0.85 -11.36 17.11
N ASP A 217 0.96 -10.35 17.98
CA ASP A 217 -0.08 -9.96 18.92
C ASP A 217 -0.32 -8.46 18.84
N SER A 218 -1.57 -8.06 18.68
CA SER A 218 -2.04 -6.68 18.73
C SER A 218 -3.57 -6.70 18.88
N PRO A 219 -4.14 -6.00 19.89
CA PRO A 219 -3.47 -5.12 20.86
C PRO A 219 -2.66 -5.87 21.92
N ILE A 220 -1.70 -5.17 22.59
CA ILE A 220 -0.94 -5.64 23.74
C ILE A 220 -1.01 -4.63 24.89
N CYS A 221 -0.67 -5.04 26.09
CA CYS A 221 -0.56 -4.12 27.22
C CYS A 221 0.72 -3.31 27.15
N LEU A 222 0.66 -2.07 27.63
CA LEU A 222 1.82 -1.20 27.72
C LEU A 222 2.90 -1.86 28.60
N GLY A 223 4.12 -1.95 28.07
CA GLY A 223 5.24 -2.62 28.72
C GLY A 223 5.41 -4.09 28.32
N ASN A 224 4.45 -4.69 27.65
CA ASN A 224 4.60 -6.03 27.08
C ASN A 224 5.33 -5.97 25.73
N THR A 225 5.80 -7.11 25.28
CA THR A 225 6.51 -7.27 24.01
C THR A 225 5.68 -8.05 23.00
N THR A 226 5.82 -7.73 21.72
CA THR A 226 5.30 -8.55 20.62
C THR A 226 6.33 -8.67 19.51
N GLN A 227 6.17 -9.67 18.66
CA GLN A 227 6.96 -9.80 17.45
C GLN A 227 6.23 -9.19 16.26
N LEU A 228 6.98 -8.52 15.41
CA LEU A 228 6.52 -8.07 14.10
C LEU A 228 7.17 -8.94 13.04
N ILE A 229 6.36 -9.43 12.15
CA ILE A 229 6.78 -10.26 11.03
C ILE A 229 6.84 -9.39 9.79
N GLY A 230 8.04 -9.23 9.22
CA GLY A 230 8.27 -8.56 7.94
C GLY A 230 8.09 -9.55 6.80
N GLY A 231 6.88 -10.08 6.64
CA GLY A 231 6.55 -11.03 5.58
C GLY A 231 6.33 -10.32 4.25
N VAL A 232 7.28 -10.46 3.33
CA VAL A 232 7.19 -9.90 1.98
C VAL A 232 7.36 -11.01 0.96
N THR A 233 6.58 -10.95 -0.12
CA THR A 233 6.77 -11.79 -1.31
C THR A 233 6.98 -10.90 -2.52
N ASN A 234 7.60 -11.45 -3.56
CA ASN A 234 7.73 -10.76 -4.82
C ASN A 234 6.36 -10.23 -5.26
N SER A 235 6.40 -9.11 -5.98
CA SER A 235 5.20 -8.53 -6.57
C SER A 235 4.53 -9.48 -7.56
N ASP A 236 3.31 -9.14 -7.91
CA ASP A 236 2.67 -9.73 -9.09
C ASP A 236 3.53 -9.48 -10.33
N THR A 237 3.47 -10.41 -11.26
CA THR A 237 4.19 -10.31 -12.53
C THR A 237 3.64 -9.14 -13.33
N ALA A 238 4.53 -8.30 -13.83
CA ALA A 238 4.20 -7.29 -14.83
C ALA A 238 4.76 -7.72 -16.20
N GLY A 239 4.11 -7.28 -17.25
CA GLY A 239 4.60 -7.45 -18.61
C GLY A 239 5.24 -6.17 -19.14
N VAL A 240 6.14 -6.28 -20.07
CA VAL A 240 6.49 -5.16 -20.95
C VAL A 240 5.30 -4.99 -21.88
N ASP A 241 4.56 -3.90 -21.72
CA ASP A 241 3.30 -3.68 -22.47
C ASP A 241 3.59 -3.52 -23.95
N PRO A 242 3.03 -4.39 -24.80
CA PRO A 242 3.02 -4.16 -26.21
C PRO A 242 1.98 -3.15 -26.51
N VAL A 243 2.33 -2.04 -26.64
CA VAL A 243 1.61 -1.18 -27.39
C VAL A 243 0.64 -1.46 -28.37
N SER A 244 -0.29 -0.60 -28.41
CA SER A 244 -1.16 -0.37 -29.58
C SER A 244 -0.63 -1.05 -30.85
N ALA A 245 -1.47 -1.80 -31.49
CA ALA A 245 -1.22 -2.68 -32.65
C ALA A 245 -0.48 -2.07 -33.87
N ASN A 246 0.12 -0.90 -33.67
CA ASN A 246 0.79 -0.14 -34.72
C ASN A 246 2.31 0.01 -34.54
N PHE A 247 2.88 -0.57 -33.48
CA PHE A 247 4.32 -0.55 -33.34
C PHE A 247 4.93 -1.60 -34.23
N PRO A 248 5.52 -1.25 -35.39
CA PRO A 248 6.08 -2.24 -36.31
C PRO A 248 7.36 -2.78 -35.68
N ILE A 249 7.27 -3.88 -34.97
CA ILE A 249 8.48 -4.64 -34.64
C ILE A 249 8.87 -5.39 -35.91
N GLY A 250 9.77 -4.79 -36.56
CA GLY A 250 10.32 -5.24 -37.84
C GLY A 250 11.49 -4.35 -38.17
N GLY A 251 11.99 -4.51 -39.37
CA GLY A 251 12.98 -3.61 -39.93
C GLY A 251 12.45 -3.07 -41.24
N VAL A 252 12.82 -1.88 -41.51
CA VAL A 252 12.54 -1.23 -42.81
C VAL A 252 13.85 -0.71 -43.39
N PHE A 253 14.05 -0.92 -44.67
CA PHE A 253 15.14 -0.39 -45.43
C PHE A 253 14.56 0.58 -46.46
N GLY A 254 14.80 1.86 -46.30
CA GLY A 254 14.21 2.90 -47.13
C GLY A 254 15.29 3.66 -47.91
N THR A 255 15.72 3.04 -49.00
CA THR A 255 16.62 3.71 -49.94
C THR A 255 16.20 3.41 -51.34
N GLN A 256 15.92 4.44 -52.12
CA GLN A 256 15.71 4.29 -53.58
C GLN A 256 16.93 3.66 -54.24
N THR A 257 16.77 2.44 -54.71
CA THR A 257 17.86 1.73 -55.35
C THR A 257 17.44 1.22 -56.69
N TYR A 258 18.26 1.53 -57.70
CA TYR A 258 18.11 1.03 -59.05
C TYR A 258 18.31 -0.49 -59.11
N LEU A 259 17.38 -1.18 -59.72
CA LEU A 259 17.51 -2.59 -59.97
C LEU A 259 18.40 -2.80 -61.21
N PRO A 260 19.45 -3.64 -61.13
CA PRO A 260 20.35 -3.85 -62.23
C PRO A 260 19.63 -4.56 -63.38
N ASP A 261 19.48 -3.86 -64.50
CA ASP A 261 18.76 -4.34 -65.68
C ASP A 261 19.55 -5.48 -66.44
N GLY A 262 18.89 -6.61 -66.68
CA GLY A 262 19.26 -7.65 -67.57
C GLY A 262 20.59 -8.35 -67.37
N SER A 263 21.30 -8.03 -66.35
CA SER A 263 22.66 -8.53 -66.12
C SER A 263 22.71 -9.89 -65.43
N GLY A 264 21.57 -10.39 -64.92
CA GLY A 264 21.54 -11.55 -64.03
C GLY A 264 22.28 -11.33 -62.72
N ILE A 265 22.51 -10.09 -62.37
CA ILE A 265 23.10 -9.69 -61.08
C ILE A 265 22.01 -9.51 -60.06
N ASN A 266 22.25 -10.10 -58.89
CA ASN A 266 21.31 -9.94 -57.76
C ASN A 266 21.52 -8.56 -57.12
N TYR A 267 20.43 -7.85 -56.93
CA TYR A 267 20.36 -6.79 -55.91
C TYR A 267 20.12 -7.42 -54.56
N THR A 268 20.93 -7.11 -53.56
CA THR A 268 20.78 -7.60 -52.20
C THR A 268 20.83 -6.44 -51.22
N THR A 269 19.92 -6.49 -50.27
CA THR A 269 19.89 -5.49 -49.18
C THR A 269 19.45 -6.15 -47.89
N ASP A 270 19.99 -5.62 -46.79
CA ASP A 270 19.90 -6.24 -45.47
C ASP A 270 19.11 -5.37 -44.49
N ILE A 271 18.31 -6.02 -43.65
CA ILE A 271 17.67 -5.43 -42.51
C ILE A 271 18.15 -6.20 -41.26
N ASN A 272 18.73 -5.51 -40.30
CA ASN A 272 19.04 -6.08 -39.00
C ASN A 272 17.84 -6.01 -38.08
N ILE A 273 17.31 -7.16 -37.72
CA ILE A 273 16.22 -7.28 -36.77
C ILE A 273 16.78 -7.58 -35.40
N SER A 274 16.25 -6.91 -34.40
CA SER A 274 16.62 -7.08 -33.00
C SER A 274 15.44 -6.75 -32.09
N GLY A 275 15.55 -7.02 -30.80
CA GLY A 275 14.50 -6.70 -29.85
C GLY A 275 13.53 -7.83 -29.54
N PHE A 276 13.59 -8.96 -30.22
CA PHE A 276 12.85 -10.16 -29.85
C PHE A 276 13.58 -10.94 -28.76
N THR A 277 12.85 -11.78 -28.03
CA THR A 277 13.44 -12.65 -27.01
C THR A 277 14.63 -13.42 -27.58
N PRO A 278 15.80 -13.41 -26.89
CA PRO A 278 16.99 -14.14 -27.35
C PRO A 278 16.67 -15.61 -27.63
N GLY A 279 17.07 -16.08 -28.82
CA GLY A 279 16.77 -17.46 -29.25
C GLY A 279 15.35 -17.67 -29.81
N ALA A 280 14.55 -16.62 -29.92
CA ALA A 280 13.26 -16.72 -30.61
C ALA A 280 13.43 -17.12 -32.07
N THR A 281 12.64 -18.08 -32.52
CA THR A 281 12.70 -18.60 -33.87
C THR A 281 11.30 -18.71 -34.44
N LEU A 282 11.20 -18.65 -35.78
CA LEU A 282 9.95 -18.84 -36.52
C LEU A 282 9.43 -20.27 -36.34
N GLN A 283 8.19 -20.42 -35.93
CA GLN A 283 7.53 -21.69 -35.69
C GLN A 283 6.25 -21.88 -36.54
N ASN A 284 5.56 -20.79 -36.84
CA ASN A 284 4.27 -20.78 -37.50
C ASN A 284 4.29 -19.87 -38.74
N SER A 285 3.46 -20.16 -39.71
CA SER A 285 3.37 -19.37 -40.98
C SER A 285 2.94 -17.93 -40.74
N ASN A 286 2.27 -17.63 -39.62
CA ASN A 286 1.82 -16.30 -39.26
C ASN A 286 2.81 -15.56 -38.37
N ASP A 287 3.95 -16.15 -38.03
CA ASP A 287 4.98 -15.48 -37.23
C ASP A 287 5.56 -14.27 -37.99
N ILE A 288 5.69 -14.35 -39.29
CA ILE A 288 5.85 -13.17 -40.14
C ILE A 288 4.45 -12.67 -40.49
N ASP A 289 4.13 -11.47 -40.01
CA ASP A 289 2.85 -10.82 -40.31
C ASP A 289 2.78 -10.48 -41.81
N LYS A 290 3.80 -9.76 -42.28
CA LYS A 290 3.94 -9.39 -43.69
C LYS A 290 5.38 -9.00 -44.03
N VAL A 291 5.71 -9.12 -45.28
CA VAL A 291 6.88 -8.52 -45.94
C VAL A 291 6.35 -7.59 -47.02
N CYS A 292 6.69 -6.31 -46.92
CA CYS A 292 6.23 -5.30 -47.87
C CYS A 292 7.41 -4.71 -48.62
N PHE A 293 7.18 -4.30 -49.85
CA PHE A 293 8.14 -3.53 -50.61
C PHE A 293 7.42 -2.50 -51.47
N GLU A 294 7.99 -1.32 -51.53
CA GLU A 294 7.64 -0.28 -52.50
C GLU A 294 8.57 -0.40 -53.70
N ILE A 295 8.02 -0.67 -54.83
CA ILE A 295 8.76 -0.94 -56.08
C ILE A 295 8.06 -0.34 -57.28
N GLU A 296 8.84 0.09 -58.24
CA GLU A 296 8.38 0.30 -59.60
C GLU A 296 9.29 -0.49 -60.55
N HIS A 297 8.71 -1.09 -61.58
CA HIS A 297 9.43 -1.84 -62.61
C HIS A 297 8.58 -1.93 -63.88
N SER A 298 9.23 -1.76 -65.02
CA SER A 298 8.50 -1.70 -66.29
C SER A 298 8.10 -3.06 -66.90
N TYR A 299 8.61 -4.20 -66.37
CA TYR A 299 8.24 -5.52 -66.79
C TYR A 299 8.29 -6.57 -65.69
N LEU A 300 7.12 -6.99 -65.23
CA LEU A 300 7.06 -8.01 -64.14
C LEU A 300 7.67 -9.34 -64.55
N GLY A 301 7.60 -9.68 -65.85
CA GLY A 301 7.95 -11.03 -66.39
C GLY A 301 9.40 -11.45 -66.26
N ASP A 302 10.29 -10.62 -65.81
CA ASP A 302 11.73 -10.90 -65.68
C ASP A 302 12.22 -10.83 -64.20
N LEU A 303 11.35 -10.46 -63.30
CA LEU A 303 11.70 -10.31 -61.89
C LEU A 303 11.56 -11.59 -61.07
N GLU A 304 12.49 -11.74 -60.16
CA GLU A 304 12.47 -12.72 -59.05
C GLU A 304 12.80 -12.06 -57.74
N MET A 305 12.14 -12.50 -56.68
CA MET A 305 12.37 -11.98 -55.34
C MET A 305 12.50 -13.09 -54.31
N MET A 306 13.57 -13.05 -53.54
CA MET A 306 13.93 -14.03 -52.53
C MET A 306 14.15 -13.35 -51.19
N LEU A 307 13.58 -13.89 -50.12
CA LEU A 307 13.87 -13.50 -48.74
C LEU A 307 14.73 -14.55 -48.09
N THR A 308 15.84 -14.12 -47.49
CA THR A 308 16.78 -14.97 -46.75
C THR A 308 16.81 -14.55 -45.29
N CYS A 309 16.66 -15.50 -44.41
CA CYS A 309 16.66 -15.27 -42.96
C CYS A 309 18.09 -15.35 -42.34
N PRO A 310 18.29 -14.96 -41.07
CA PRO A 310 19.60 -14.91 -40.43
C PRO A 310 20.39 -16.22 -40.41
N SER A 311 19.74 -17.38 -40.47
CA SER A 311 20.39 -18.69 -40.55
C SER A 311 20.73 -19.12 -42.00
N GLY A 312 20.43 -18.29 -43.00
CA GLY A 312 20.71 -18.54 -44.40
C GLY A 312 19.64 -19.38 -45.15
N GLN A 313 18.53 -19.71 -44.49
CA GLN A 313 17.37 -20.31 -45.14
C GLN A 313 16.66 -19.26 -46.01
N SER A 314 16.20 -19.63 -47.18
CA SER A 314 15.59 -18.71 -48.16
C SER A 314 14.26 -19.21 -48.65
N ILE A 315 13.39 -18.26 -49.03
CA ILE A 315 12.11 -18.55 -49.69
C ILE A 315 11.93 -17.74 -50.95
N ASN A 316 11.18 -18.31 -51.87
CA ASN A 316 10.68 -17.61 -53.06
C ASN A 316 9.46 -16.74 -52.67
N MET A 317 9.61 -15.42 -52.73
CA MET A 317 8.51 -14.48 -52.55
C MET A 317 7.63 -14.48 -53.79
N PHE A 318 8.24 -14.28 -54.94
CA PHE A 318 7.64 -14.52 -56.28
C PHE A 318 8.74 -14.78 -57.32
N ASN A 319 8.38 -15.54 -58.32
CA ASN A 319 9.21 -15.82 -59.49
C ASN A 319 8.36 -15.65 -60.74
N SER A 320 8.52 -14.53 -61.43
CA SER A 320 7.82 -14.28 -62.69
C SER A 320 8.66 -14.56 -63.93
N TYR A 321 9.94 -14.90 -63.77
CA TYR A 321 10.83 -15.25 -64.85
C TYR A 321 10.75 -16.72 -65.20
N SER A 322 10.38 -17.02 -66.44
CA SER A 322 10.22 -18.40 -66.90
C SER A 322 11.52 -19.14 -67.32
N GLY A 323 12.64 -18.45 -67.29
CA GLY A 323 13.97 -18.98 -67.59
C GLY A 323 14.72 -19.58 -66.41
N SER A 324 16.06 -19.56 -66.49
CA SER A 324 16.97 -20.05 -65.43
C SER A 324 17.46 -18.88 -64.60
N GLY A 325 16.66 -18.44 -63.62
CA GLY A 325 16.99 -17.35 -62.68
C GLY A 325 17.46 -17.83 -61.29
N LEU A 326 16.99 -17.17 -60.22
CA LEU A 326 17.18 -17.59 -58.86
C LEU A 326 16.47 -18.91 -58.56
N PHE A 327 15.28 -19.05 -59.15
CA PHE A 327 14.44 -20.24 -59.02
C PHE A 327 14.08 -20.78 -60.43
N PRO A 328 14.02 -22.09 -60.65
CA PRO A 328 13.64 -22.65 -61.98
C PRO A 328 12.12 -22.53 -62.17
N GLY A 329 11.74 -22.05 -63.36
CA GLY A 329 10.39 -22.22 -63.91
C GLY A 329 9.33 -21.27 -63.31
N GLY A 330 9.53 -19.97 -63.43
CA GLY A 330 8.54 -18.97 -63.00
C GLY A 330 7.23 -18.97 -63.83
N PHE A 331 6.24 -18.22 -63.35
CA PHE A 331 4.88 -18.17 -63.86
C PHE A 331 4.69 -17.34 -65.14
N SER A 332 5.71 -16.69 -65.65
CA SER A 332 5.64 -15.80 -66.82
C SER A 332 4.70 -14.60 -66.61
N GLY A 333 5.17 -13.62 -65.82
CA GLY A 333 4.39 -12.48 -65.39
C GLY A 333 3.92 -11.48 -66.47
N GLY A 334 4.39 -11.65 -67.70
CA GLY A 334 3.99 -10.84 -68.82
C GLY A 334 4.44 -9.38 -68.75
N SER A 335 3.89 -8.52 -69.55
CA SER A 335 4.22 -7.11 -69.73
C SER A 335 3.46 -6.18 -68.71
N ASN A 336 3.12 -6.66 -67.53
CA ASN A 336 2.54 -5.80 -66.49
C ASN A 336 3.65 -5.09 -65.74
N PHE A 337 3.36 -3.88 -65.30
CA PHE A 337 4.26 -3.10 -64.49
C PHE A 337 4.07 -3.44 -62.99
N LEU A 338 5.09 -3.18 -62.22
CA LEU A 338 4.96 -2.91 -60.78
C LEU A 338 5.02 -1.40 -60.59
N GLY A 339 4.08 -0.83 -59.85
CA GLY A 339 4.00 0.64 -59.71
C GLY A 339 3.79 1.37 -61.05
N GLY A 340 4.09 2.64 -61.02
CA GLY A 340 3.98 3.53 -62.17
C GLY A 340 5.31 3.73 -62.88
N ALA A 341 5.86 2.66 -63.48
CA ALA A 341 7.21 2.66 -64.08
C ALA A 341 7.35 3.53 -65.33
N TYR A 342 8.58 3.92 -65.64
CA TYR A 342 8.94 4.39 -66.96
C TYR A 342 9.19 3.15 -67.88
N ASP A 343 8.50 3.11 -68.99
CA ASP A 343 8.69 2.04 -70.01
C ASP A 343 9.83 2.46 -70.96
N ASN A 344 11.00 2.68 -70.44
CA ASN A 344 12.21 2.93 -71.17
C ASN A 344 13.44 2.89 -70.25
N ASN A 345 14.54 2.47 -70.82
CA ASN A 345 15.83 2.32 -70.11
C ASN A 345 16.52 3.63 -69.82
N THR A 346 15.85 4.55 -69.15
CA THR A 346 16.37 5.94 -68.93
C THR A 346 16.96 6.14 -67.55
N GLY A 347 16.82 5.17 -66.65
CA GLY A 347 17.25 5.32 -65.23
C GLY A 347 16.45 6.40 -64.49
N ASN A 348 15.30 6.82 -65.00
CA ASN A 348 14.40 7.72 -64.28
C ASN A 348 13.47 6.92 -63.40
N ILE A 349 13.35 7.32 -62.14
CA ILE A 349 12.40 6.69 -61.24
C ILE A 349 10.96 7.03 -61.60
N GLY A 350 10.10 6.04 -61.60
CA GLY A 350 8.67 6.16 -61.72
C GLY A 350 7.97 6.41 -60.36
N VAL A 351 6.78 5.88 -60.22
CA VAL A 351 6.00 5.93 -58.98
C VAL A 351 6.02 4.57 -58.31
N CYS A 352 6.74 4.43 -57.22
CA CYS A 352 6.73 3.19 -56.44
C CYS A 352 5.35 3.02 -55.78
N GLU A 353 4.90 1.75 -55.78
CA GLU A 353 3.66 1.34 -55.11
C GLU A 353 3.97 0.19 -54.13
N GLU A 354 3.20 0.13 -53.04
CA GLU A 354 3.41 -0.88 -51.99
C GLU A 354 2.76 -2.21 -52.34
N TYR A 355 3.54 -3.27 -52.26
CA TYR A 355 3.10 -4.67 -52.37
C TYR A 355 3.56 -5.42 -51.16
N CYS A 356 2.63 -6.08 -50.49
CA CYS A 356 2.91 -6.87 -49.29
C CYS A 356 2.64 -8.35 -49.50
N PHE A 357 3.43 -9.20 -48.83
CA PHE A 357 3.25 -10.65 -48.86
C PHE A 357 3.00 -11.15 -47.42
N SER A 358 1.94 -11.94 -47.27
CA SER A 358 1.51 -12.48 -45.99
C SER A 358 0.82 -13.83 -46.12
N MET A 359 0.89 -14.65 -45.09
CA MET A 359 0.09 -15.89 -45.00
C MET A 359 -1.30 -15.67 -44.39
N SER A 360 -1.68 -14.42 -44.17
CA SER A 360 -2.99 -14.05 -43.66
C SER A 360 -4.10 -14.54 -44.61
N SER A 361 -5.24 -14.94 -44.01
CA SER A 361 -6.43 -15.32 -44.76
C SER A 361 -7.02 -14.20 -45.64
N ASN A 362 -6.63 -12.95 -45.35
CA ASN A 362 -7.05 -11.77 -46.10
C ASN A 362 -6.15 -11.49 -47.32
N ALA A 363 -5.01 -12.16 -47.43
CA ALA A 363 -4.12 -12.01 -48.57
C ALA A 363 -4.74 -12.63 -49.82
N LEU A 364 -4.59 -11.94 -50.93
CA LEU A 364 -4.93 -12.47 -52.27
C LEU A 364 -4.01 -13.65 -52.59
N PRO A 365 -4.42 -14.55 -53.48
CA PRO A 365 -3.55 -15.63 -53.91
C PRO A 365 -2.19 -15.16 -54.43
N SER A 366 -1.17 -16.05 -54.40
CA SER A 366 0.14 -15.74 -54.98
C SER A 366 0.03 -15.34 -56.44
N TRP A 367 0.94 -14.53 -56.91
CA TRP A 367 0.92 -14.03 -58.29
C TRP A 367 0.97 -15.15 -59.34
N ALA A 368 1.58 -16.27 -59.03
CA ALA A 368 1.53 -17.45 -59.87
C ALA A 368 0.11 -18.00 -60.10
N ASN A 369 -0.83 -17.73 -59.20
CA ASN A 369 -2.23 -18.13 -59.32
C ASN A 369 -3.13 -17.04 -59.93
N GLY A 370 -2.52 -15.95 -60.43
CA GLY A 370 -3.20 -14.81 -61.04
C GLY A 370 -3.33 -13.63 -60.06
N TYR A 371 -3.24 -12.45 -60.60
CA TYR A 371 -3.29 -11.19 -59.84
C TYR A 371 -4.20 -10.18 -60.55
N PRO A 372 -4.87 -9.29 -59.80
CA PRO A 372 -5.63 -8.19 -60.38
C PRO A 372 -4.69 -7.14 -60.97
N THR A 373 -5.10 -6.50 -62.02
CA THR A 373 -4.38 -5.40 -62.63
C THR A 373 -5.18 -4.12 -62.67
N THR A 374 -4.49 -2.99 -62.61
CA THR A 374 -5.06 -1.65 -62.74
C THR A 374 -4.24 -0.83 -63.74
N ALA A 375 -4.74 0.35 -64.11
CA ALA A 375 -3.97 1.26 -64.94
C ALA A 375 -2.75 1.76 -64.16
N ALA A 376 -1.59 1.81 -64.81
CA ALA A 376 -0.37 2.34 -64.19
C ALA A 376 -0.54 3.79 -63.80
N THR A 377 0.00 4.15 -62.62
CA THR A 377 -0.09 5.49 -62.03
C THR A 377 1.03 6.44 -62.49
N GLY A 378 1.99 5.94 -63.23
CA GLY A 378 3.21 6.61 -63.60
C GLY A 378 3.20 7.28 -64.98
N PRO A 379 4.38 7.66 -65.45
CA PRO A 379 4.55 8.40 -66.69
C PRO A 379 4.28 7.52 -67.93
N SER A 380 4.34 6.21 -67.85
CA SER A 380 4.08 5.29 -68.94
C SER A 380 2.65 4.76 -68.92
N THR A 381 2.10 4.52 -70.10
CA THR A 381 0.74 3.97 -70.31
C THR A 381 0.79 2.43 -70.36
N GLY A 382 0.28 1.80 -69.31
CA GLY A 382 0.24 0.36 -69.19
C GLY A 382 -0.68 -0.13 -68.11
N THR A 383 -0.64 -1.44 -67.88
CA THR A 383 -1.30 -2.05 -66.71
C THR A 383 -0.27 -2.48 -65.68
N MET A 384 -0.53 -2.20 -64.44
CA MET A 384 0.31 -2.64 -63.34
C MET A 384 -0.43 -3.68 -62.52
N VAL A 385 0.31 -4.47 -61.73
CA VAL A 385 -0.26 -5.29 -60.67
C VAL A 385 -0.94 -4.35 -59.69
N THR A 386 -2.16 -4.65 -59.28
CA THR A 386 -2.85 -3.81 -58.29
C THR A 386 -2.09 -3.86 -56.97
N PRO A 387 -1.68 -2.72 -56.39
CA PRO A 387 -1.07 -2.69 -55.06
C PRO A 387 -1.93 -3.38 -54.02
N GLY A 388 -1.33 -4.12 -53.06
CA GLY A 388 -2.10 -4.84 -52.08
C GLY A 388 -1.34 -5.97 -51.37
N LEU A 389 -2.12 -6.79 -50.66
CA LEU A 389 -1.61 -7.88 -49.84
C LEU A 389 -1.83 -9.21 -50.57
N TYR A 390 -0.76 -9.96 -50.77
CA TYR A 390 -0.72 -11.22 -51.53
C TYR A 390 -0.10 -12.34 -50.70
N GLN A 391 -0.34 -13.60 -51.09
CA GLN A 391 0.42 -14.72 -50.57
C GLN A 391 1.74 -14.86 -51.33
N PRO A 392 2.87 -15.21 -50.65
CA PRO A 392 4.10 -15.54 -51.35
C PRO A 392 3.91 -16.85 -52.15
N GLU A 393 4.76 -17.08 -53.15
CA GLU A 393 4.73 -18.33 -53.91
C GLU A 393 5.10 -19.53 -53.05
N GLN A 394 6.02 -19.35 -52.13
CA GLN A 394 6.39 -20.36 -51.17
C GLN A 394 5.96 -19.93 -49.80
N ASN A 395 5.29 -20.80 -49.05
CA ASN A 395 4.89 -20.53 -47.70
C ASN A 395 6.09 -20.29 -46.80
N PHE A 396 5.99 -19.32 -45.88
CA PHE A 396 7.06 -19.01 -44.91
C PHE A 396 7.47 -20.25 -44.09
N ILE A 397 6.52 -21.08 -43.72
CA ILE A 397 6.78 -22.37 -43.05
C ILE A 397 6.31 -23.50 -44.02
N PRO A 398 7.07 -24.56 -44.25
CA PRO A 398 8.26 -24.99 -43.46
C PRO A 398 9.61 -24.41 -43.90
N ALA A 399 9.67 -23.57 -44.94
CA ALA A 399 10.96 -23.15 -45.50
C ALA A 399 11.84 -22.36 -44.53
N LEU A 400 11.26 -21.49 -43.72
CA LEU A 400 11.97 -20.70 -42.71
C LEU A 400 11.75 -21.21 -41.27
N GLN A 401 11.26 -22.46 -41.11
CA GLN A 401 11.03 -22.99 -39.76
C GLN A 401 12.33 -23.08 -38.96
N GLY A 402 12.30 -22.60 -37.73
CA GLY A 402 13.46 -22.58 -36.81
C GLY A 402 14.48 -21.48 -37.14
N CYS A 403 14.18 -20.60 -38.10
CA CYS A 403 15.03 -19.45 -38.35
C CYS A 403 14.99 -18.47 -37.18
N PRO A 404 16.14 -17.95 -36.70
CA PRO A 404 16.17 -16.88 -35.71
C PRO A 404 15.41 -15.65 -36.21
N ILE A 405 14.64 -15.03 -35.34
CA ILE A 405 13.95 -13.77 -35.64
C ILE A 405 14.94 -12.62 -35.62
N ASN A 406 15.75 -12.55 -34.55
CA ASN A 406 16.85 -11.59 -34.44
C ASN A 406 17.99 -11.94 -35.37
N GLY A 407 18.57 -10.94 -36.01
CA GLY A 407 19.70 -11.06 -36.94
C GLY A 407 19.44 -10.39 -38.29
N THR A 408 20.31 -10.69 -39.25
CA THR A 408 20.27 -10.06 -40.57
C THR A 408 19.33 -10.81 -41.50
N TRP A 409 18.30 -10.10 -41.97
CA TRP A 409 17.38 -10.56 -43.03
C TRP A 409 17.79 -9.92 -44.36
N THR A 410 17.90 -10.71 -45.40
CA THR A 410 18.36 -10.24 -46.69
C THR A 410 17.25 -10.38 -47.73
N LEU A 411 16.91 -9.30 -48.40
CA LEU A 411 16.10 -9.31 -49.60
C LEU A 411 17.02 -9.40 -50.83
N THR A 412 16.73 -10.33 -51.72
CA THR A 412 17.40 -10.44 -53.00
C THR A 412 16.39 -10.27 -54.11
N VAL A 413 16.64 -9.32 -55.00
CA VAL A 413 15.84 -9.11 -56.20
C VAL A 413 16.74 -9.31 -57.42
N ARG A 414 16.23 -9.97 -58.41
CA ARG A 414 16.94 -10.21 -59.64
C ARG A 414 16.04 -9.88 -60.84
N ASP A 415 16.59 -9.05 -61.70
CA ASP A 415 16.09 -8.75 -63.01
C ASP A 415 16.87 -9.61 -64.06
N ASN A 416 16.17 -10.35 -64.82
CA ASN A 416 16.77 -11.37 -65.72
C ASN A 416 16.84 -10.97 -67.21
N LEU A 417 16.06 -9.98 -67.61
CA LEU A 417 16.03 -9.55 -69.04
C LEU A 417 16.49 -8.09 -69.09
N SER A 418 17.05 -7.75 -70.28
CA SER A 418 17.48 -6.38 -70.57
C SER A 418 16.34 -5.59 -71.21
N VAL A 419 16.39 -4.24 -71.08
CA VAL A 419 15.50 -3.24 -71.68
C VAL A 419 14.46 -2.67 -70.71
N ASP A 420 14.19 -3.34 -69.64
CA ASP A 420 13.21 -2.96 -68.66
C ASP A 420 13.96 -2.54 -67.40
N ASP A 421 13.60 -1.40 -66.79
CA ASP A 421 14.26 -0.90 -65.60
C ASP A 421 13.28 -0.68 -64.44
N GLY A 422 13.80 -0.55 -63.25
CA GLY A 422 13.01 -0.34 -62.05
C GLY A 422 13.80 0.08 -60.83
N PHE A 423 13.08 0.44 -59.82
CA PHE A 423 13.63 0.83 -58.53
C PHE A 423 12.88 0.17 -57.40
N ILE A 424 13.61 -0.27 -56.40
CA ILE A 424 13.05 -0.49 -55.06
C ILE A 424 13.20 0.80 -54.27
N CYS A 425 12.09 1.30 -53.76
CA CYS A 425 12.05 2.52 -52.94
C CYS A 425 12.19 2.21 -51.46
N GLU A 426 11.54 1.15 -51.01
CA GLU A 426 11.55 0.71 -49.59
C GLU A 426 11.22 -0.77 -49.54
N TRP A 427 11.70 -1.48 -48.55
CA TRP A 427 11.14 -2.76 -48.14
C TRP A 427 11.20 -2.97 -46.66
N GLY A 428 10.29 -3.77 -46.09
CA GLY A 428 10.22 -4.04 -44.65
C GLY A 428 9.70 -5.44 -44.36
N ILE A 429 10.14 -6.00 -43.27
CA ILE A 429 9.64 -7.22 -42.68
C ILE A 429 8.99 -6.93 -41.36
N TYR A 430 7.78 -7.45 -41.13
CA TYR A 430 6.96 -7.22 -39.97
C TYR A 430 6.59 -8.58 -39.38
N PHE A 431 6.73 -8.68 -38.05
CA PHE A 431 6.45 -9.90 -37.31
C PHE A 431 5.13 -9.80 -36.58
N ASN A 432 4.54 -10.94 -36.29
CA ASN A 432 3.30 -11.02 -35.54
C ASN A 432 3.52 -10.47 -34.10
N SER A 433 2.64 -9.63 -33.67
CA SER A 433 2.69 -9.05 -32.35
C SER A 433 2.71 -10.06 -31.19
N ALA A 434 2.25 -11.29 -31.42
CA ALA A 434 2.35 -12.38 -30.44
C ALA A 434 3.79 -12.86 -30.22
N LEU A 435 4.73 -12.52 -31.09
CA LEU A 435 6.16 -12.79 -30.96
C LEU A 435 6.87 -11.64 -30.25
N ASN A 436 6.18 -10.55 -30.06
CA ASN A 436 6.76 -9.40 -29.42
C ASN A 436 7.26 -9.78 -28.03
N PRO A 437 8.41 -9.28 -27.61
CA PRO A 437 8.95 -9.51 -26.30
C PRO A 437 8.06 -9.03 -25.13
N ASN A 438 6.92 -8.53 -25.47
CA ASN A 438 5.82 -8.12 -24.61
C ASN A 438 5.20 -9.19 -23.77
N SER A 439 5.32 -10.42 -24.18
CA SER A 439 4.98 -11.57 -23.35
C SER A 439 6.03 -11.84 -22.28
N GLU A 440 7.11 -11.08 -22.23
CA GLU A 440 8.07 -11.15 -21.15
C GLU A 440 7.44 -10.61 -19.88
N ILE A 441 7.03 -11.54 -19.05
CA ILE A 441 6.52 -11.30 -17.72
C ILE A 441 7.73 -11.21 -16.81
N TYR A 442 7.83 -10.15 -16.03
CA TYR A 442 8.87 -10.00 -15.03
C TYR A 442 8.25 -9.74 -13.66
N ALA A 443 8.94 -10.16 -12.63
CA ALA A 443 8.64 -9.83 -11.26
C ALA A 443 9.97 -9.46 -10.56
N PRO A 444 10.13 -8.21 -10.13
CA PRO A 444 11.33 -7.85 -9.39
C PRO A 444 11.47 -8.73 -8.14
N SER A 445 12.69 -9.19 -7.88
CA SER A 445 12.99 -10.00 -6.72
C SER A 445 13.48 -9.14 -5.58
N ILE A 446 13.06 -9.44 -4.35
CA ILE A 446 13.56 -8.75 -3.16
C ILE A 446 15.01 -9.16 -2.90
N VAL A 447 15.91 -8.21 -2.80
CA VAL A 447 17.36 -8.40 -2.57
C VAL A 447 17.80 -8.00 -1.18
N SER A 448 17.10 -7.06 -0.56
CA SER A 448 17.37 -6.65 0.81
C SER A 448 16.09 -6.25 1.55
N HIS A 449 16.14 -6.33 2.87
CA HIS A 449 15.07 -5.87 3.74
C HIS A 449 15.66 -5.30 5.03
N ASN A 450 14.97 -4.34 5.60
CA ASN A 450 15.40 -3.64 6.79
C ASN A 450 14.22 -3.08 7.58
N TRP A 451 14.36 -3.04 8.89
CA TRP A 451 13.46 -2.29 9.76
C TRP A 451 14.08 -0.93 10.09
N LEU A 452 13.31 0.13 9.92
CA LEU A 452 13.76 1.44 10.38
C LEU A 452 13.97 1.42 11.89
N SER A 453 15.05 2.07 12.34
CA SER A 453 15.41 2.09 13.74
C SER A 453 14.36 2.81 14.58
N ASP A 454 13.90 2.16 15.64
CA ASP A 454 13.01 2.72 16.66
C ASP A 454 13.53 2.31 18.05
N PRO A 455 13.49 3.20 19.06
CA PRO A 455 13.98 2.90 20.40
C PRO A 455 13.28 1.74 21.11
N SER A 456 12.06 1.42 20.70
CA SER A 456 11.27 0.32 21.26
C SER A 456 11.60 -1.04 20.65
N ILE A 457 12.46 -1.12 19.64
CA ILE A 457 12.95 -2.37 19.08
C ILE A 457 14.02 -2.93 20.03
N ILE A 458 13.71 -4.05 20.65
CA ILE A 458 14.60 -4.71 21.61
C ILE A 458 15.39 -5.87 21.00
N SER A 459 14.94 -6.41 19.90
CA SER A 459 15.63 -7.47 19.13
C SER A 459 15.31 -7.34 17.66
N ASN A 460 16.34 -7.52 16.82
CA ASN A 460 16.21 -7.56 15.37
C ASN A 460 16.81 -8.87 14.87
N GLN A 461 16.00 -9.69 14.21
CA GLN A 461 16.37 -10.97 13.61
C GLN A 461 15.98 -10.96 12.12
N ASP A 462 16.58 -10.03 11.39
CA ASP A 462 16.43 -9.91 9.95
C ASP A 462 14.99 -9.48 9.55
N THR A 463 14.13 -10.40 9.12
CA THR A 463 12.74 -10.10 8.76
C THR A 463 11.84 -9.90 9.98
N ASN A 464 12.21 -10.41 11.14
CA ASN A 464 11.41 -10.35 12.35
C ASN A 464 12.07 -9.47 13.40
N ILE A 465 11.28 -8.62 14.05
CA ILE A 465 11.73 -7.83 15.19
C ILE A 465 10.85 -8.09 16.41
N THR A 466 11.43 -7.92 17.60
CA THR A 466 10.66 -7.87 18.84
C THR A 466 10.62 -6.43 19.31
N VAL A 467 9.44 -5.93 19.60
CA VAL A 467 9.21 -4.56 20.05
C VAL A 467 8.58 -4.52 21.42
N GLN A 468 8.93 -3.48 22.18
CA GLN A 468 8.33 -3.12 23.46
C GLN A 468 7.86 -1.66 23.39
N PRO A 469 6.67 -1.39 22.86
CA PRO A 469 6.18 -0.03 22.72
C PRO A 469 6.04 0.68 24.05
N THR A 470 6.38 1.97 24.07
CA THR A 470 6.33 2.80 25.28
C THR A 470 5.19 3.82 25.29
N ASN A 471 4.48 3.97 24.18
CA ASN A 471 3.37 4.91 24.04
C ASN A 471 2.04 4.17 23.98
N LEU A 472 1.01 4.77 24.59
CA LEU A 472 -0.35 4.28 24.47
C LEU A 472 -0.92 4.52 23.05
N GLY A 473 -1.77 3.62 22.60
CA GLY A 473 -2.40 3.68 21.30
C GLY A 473 -1.58 3.02 20.19
N GLY A 474 -1.67 3.56 18.99
CA GLY A 474 -0.97 2.99 17.83
C GLY A 474 0.51 3.34 17.80
N ASN A 475 1.37 2.34 17.83
CA ASN A 475 2.81 2.47 17.62
C ASN A 475 3.13 1.87 16.25
N THR A 476 3.69 2.67 15.35
CA THR A 476 3.95 2.28 13.97
C THR A 476 5.42 2.00 13.75
N TYR A 477 5.70 0.91 13.04
CA TYR A 477 7.04 0.46 12.67
C TYR A 477 7.11 0.33 11.18
N THR A 478 8.17 0.83 10.58
CA THR A 478 8.36 0.79 9.13
C THR A 478 9.28 -0.35 8.76
N PHE A 479 8.78 -1.23 7.89
CA PHE A 479 9.53 -2.29 7.25
C PHE A 479 9.81 -1.87 5.81
N SER A 480 11.09 -1.83 5.44
CA SER A 480 11.59 -1.40 4.14
C SER A 480 12.21 -2.57 3.40
N VAL A 481 11.98 -2.67 2.13
CA VAL A 481 12.58 -3.67 1.24
C VAL A 481 13.16 -2.99 0.01
N GLU A 482 14.19 -3.58 -0.56
CA GLU A 482 14.80 -3.17 -1.82
C GLU A 482 14.72 -4.35 -2.80
N ASP A 483 14.34 -4.07 -4.03
CA ASP A 483 14.32 -5.06 -5.09
C ASP A 483 15.61 -5.05 -5.93
N ASN A 484 15.71 -6.00 -6.87
CA ASN A 484 16.86 -6.11 -7.76
C ASN A 484 16.93 -5.01 -8.83
N PHE A 485 15.94 -4.12 -8.91
CA PHE A 485 15.97 -2.91 -9.71
C PHE A 485 16.54 -1.71 -8.93
N GLY A 486 16.82 -1.90 -7.63
CA GLY A 486 17.28 -0.85 -6.73
C GLY A 486 16.14 0.01 -6.16
N CYS A 487 14.89 -0.44 -6.31
CA CYS A 487 13.73 0.29 -5.84
C CYS A 487 13.38 -0.08 -4.41
N THR A 488 13.15 0.94 -3.59
CA THR A 488 12.78 0.75 -2.19
C THR A 488 11.27 0.90 -1.99
N TYR A 489 10.71 0.04 -1.17
CA TYR A 489 9.30 0.01 -0.82
C TYR A 489 9.14 -0.15 0.68
N ASP A 490 8.29 0.69 1.23
CA ASP A 490 8.04 0.73 2.66
C ASP A 490 6.61 0.30 2.97
N THR A 491 6.46 -0.42 4.08
CA THR A 491 5.15 -0.66 4.68
C THR A 491 5.21 -0.37 6.17
N THR A 492 4.06 -0.04 6.75
CA THR A 492 3.96 0.24 8.19
C THR A 492 3.13 -0.80 8.88
N ILE A 493 3.63 -1.30 10.00
CA ILE A 493 2.92 -2.23 10.88
C ILE A 493 2.61 -1.49 12.17
N THR A 494 1.36 -1.54 12.58
CA THR A 494 0.89 -0.84 13.79
C THR A 494 0.61 -1.85 14.90
N VAL A 495 1.24 -1.63 16.04
CA VAL A 495 0.93 -2.32 17.30
C VAL A 495 0.09 -1.38 18.17
N ILE A 496 -1.07 -1.84 18.55
CA ILE A 496 -1.94 -1.10 19.46
C ILE A 496 -1.56 -1.48 20.88
N THR A 497 -1.21 -0.49 21.69
CA THR A 497 -0.98 -0.68 23.13
C THR A 497 -2.13 -0.12 23.93
N GLN A 498 -2.55 -0.89 24.89
CA GLN A 498 -3.58 -0.50 25.84
C GLN A 498 -2.96 -0.29 27.21
N GLN A 499 -3.45 0.68 27.94
CA GLN A 499 -3.06 0.86 29.33
C GLN A 499 -3.69 -0.28 30.15
N PRO A 500 -2.99 -0.83 31.16
CA PRO A 500 -3.65 -1.63 32.19
C PRO A 500 -4.83 -0.84 32.73
N GLY A 501 -5.91 -1.53 33.05
CA GLY A 501 -7.12 -0.91 33.55
C GLY A 501 -6.86 0.10 34.67
N SER A 502 -7.65 1.13 34.75
CA SER A 502 -7.71 2.01 35.90
C SER A 502 -9.15 2.06 36.39
N VAL A 503 -9.33 1.81 37.67
CA VAL A 503 -10.61 2.06 38.33
C VAL A 503 -10.63 3.46 38.93
N GLU A 504 -11.79 4.05 39.06
CA GLU A 504 -11.96 5.30 39.76
C GLU A 504 -11.52 5.18 41.22
N PRO A 505 -11.22 6.30 41.92
CA PRO A 505 -10.86 6.28 43.31
C PRO A 505 -11.95 5.67 44.17
N ASP A 506 -11.58 5.15 45.34
CA ASP A 506 -12.50 4.66 46.35
C ASP A 506 -13.60 5.67 46.64
N VAL A 507 -14.81 5.19 46.83
CA VAL A 507 -15.99 6.03 46.91
C VAL A 507 -16.80 5.74 48.17
N GLN A 508 -17.42 6.78 48.69
CA GLN A 508 -18.48 6.69 49.70
C GLN A 508 -19.78 7.17 49.06
N THR A 509 -20.83 6.41 49.19
CA THR A 509 -22.15 6.75 48.66
C THR A 509 -23.23 6.61 49.75
N CYS A 510 -24.25 7.43 49.65
CA CYS A 510 -25.42 7.41 50.51
C CYS A 510 -26.59 6.60 49.92
N ASP A 511 -26.49 6.26 48.66
CA ASP A 511 -27.49 5.42 47.98
C ASP A 511 -27.16 3.95 48.22
N GLU A 512 -28.13 3.10 48.19
CA GLU A 512 -27.98 1.64 48.21
C GLU A 512 -27.41 1.09 46.92
N PHE A 513 -27.07 1.97 45.96
CA PHE A 513 -26.54 1.63 44.64
C PHE A 513 -25.43 2.57 44.24
N TYR A 514 -24.60 2.11 43.29
CA TYR A 514 -23.53 2.90 42.69
C TYR A 514 -23.38 2.57 41.22
N GLN A 515 -23.21 3.59 40.38
CA GLN A 515 -22.92 3.46 38.95
C GLN A 515 -21.45 3.79 38.71
N PHE A 516 -20.67 2.82 38.26
CA PHE A 516 -19.29 3.07 37.88
C PHE A 516 -19.18 3.95 36.64
N ASN A 517 -18.11 4.75 36.59
CA ASN A 517 -17.80 5.62 35.46
C ASN A 517 -16.28 5.58 35.18
N ASN A 518 -15.77 4.38 35.00
CA ASN A 518 -14.36 4.17 34.64
C ASN A 518 -14.09 4.64 33.23
N ASN A 519 -12.95 5.29 33.00
CA ASN A 519 -12.55 5.81 31.69
C ASN A 519 -11.85 4.78 30.81
N TYR A 520 -11.56 3.61 31.32
CA TYR A 520 -10.85 2.55 30.62
C TYR A 520 -11.75 1.34 30.38
N VAL A 521 -11.64 0.77 29.18
CA VAL A 521 -12.43 -0.40 28.76
C VAL A 521 -11.49 -1.56 28.52
N PRO A 522 -11.27 -2.49 29.47
CA PRO A 522 -10.70 -3.78 29.10
C PRO A 522 -11.66 -4.49 28.15
N THR A 523 -11.14 -5.00 27.07
CA THR A 523 -11.94 -5.77 26.09
C THR A 523 -12.43 -7.09 26.66
N THR A 524 -11.77 -7.58 27.72
CA THR A 524 -12.12 -8.79 28.43
C THR A 524 -11.78 -8.62 29.93
N GLY A 525 -12.78 -8.75 30.79
CA GLY A 525 -12.60 -8.64 32.21
C GLY A 525 -13.90 -8.88 32.96
N PHE A 526 -13.84 -9.04 34.28
CA PHE A 526 -15.02 -9.19 35.11
C PHE A 526 -14.76 -8.69 36.51
N TRP A 527 -15.84 -8.29 37.20
CA TRP A 527 -15.82 -7.84 38.58
C TRP A 527 -16.04 -8.99 39.55
N THR A 528 -15.29 -8.97 40.64
CA THR A 528 -15.51 -9.78 41.81
C THR A 528 -15.52 -8.90 43.06
N TYR A 529 -16.09 -9.37 44.18
CA TYR A 529 -16.07 -8.61 45.40
C TYR A 529 -15.90 -9.49 46.63
N THR A 530 -15.45 -8.88 47.73
CA THR A 530 -15.48 -9.42 49.08
C THR A 530 -16.09 -8.40 50.03
N SER A 531 -16.95 -8.87 50.96
CA SER A 531 -17.54 -8.01 51.97
C SER A 531 -17.54 -8.74 53.31
N HIS A 532 -17.62 -7.96 54.39
CA HIS A 532 -17.79 -8.49 55.74
C HIS A 532 -19.27 -8.60 56.13
N SER A 533 -20.15 -7.89 55.46
CA SER A 533 -21.60 -7.86 55.71
C SER A 533 -22.33 -7.59 54.39
N GLY A 534 -23.32 -8.43 54.11
CA GLY A 534 -24.18 -8.24 52.95
C GLY A 534 -23.64 -8.74 51.64
N THR A 535 -24.46 -8.65 50.59
CA THR A 535 -24.17 -9.05 49.23
C THR A 535 -24.22 -7.85 48.30
N LEU A 536 -23.35 -7.85 47.27
CA LEU A 536 -23.37 -6.88 46.20
C LEU A 536 -23.94 -7.56 44.93
N ILE A 537 -24.90 -6.93 44.33
CA ILE A 537 -25.51 -7.39 43.09
C ILE A 537 -25.07 -6.50 41.96
N PHE A 538 -24.49 -7.07 40.92
CA PHE A 538 -24.11 -6.40 39.70
C PHE A 538 -25.21 -6.62 38.64
N ASP A 539 -25.51 -5.59 37.85
CA ASP A 539 -26.34 -5.74 36.66
C ASP A 539 -25.63 -6.60 35.59
N ASP A 540 -24.32 -6.40 35.39
CA ASP A 540 -23.44 -7.23 34.58
C ASP A 540 -22.00 -7.19 35.14
N THR A 541 -21.49 -8.32 35.57
CA THR A 541 -20.12 -8.43 36.09
C THR A 541 -19.04 -8.29 35.03
N ASN A 542 -19.40 -8.47 33.73
CA ASN A 542 -18.46 -8.35 32.61
C ASN A 542 -18.47 -6.95 32.00
N PHE A 543 -19.36 -6.09 32.50
CA PHE A 543 -19.41 -4.70 32.02
C PHE A 543 -18.44 -3.84 32.85
N ILE A 544 -17.68 -2.96 32.20
CA ILE A 544 -16.66 -2.14 32.87
C ILE A 544 -17.27 -1.13 33.84
N ASN A 545 -18.41 -0.61 33.53
CA ASN A 545 -19.15 0.35 34.33
C ASN A 545 -20.48 -0.28 34.81
N PRO A 546 -20.42 -1.31 35.65
CA PRO A 546 -21.63 -1.96 36.13
C PRO A 546 -22.42 -1.03 37.05
N PHE A 547 -23.69 -1.25 37.10
CA PHE A 547 -24.55 -0.76 38.14
C PHE A 547 -24.55 -1.77 39.27
N VAL A 548 -24.21 -1.33 40.48
CA VAL A 548 -24.14 -2.21 41.64
C VAL A 548 -25.12 -1.79 42.71
N THR A 549 -25.74 -2.77 43.37
CA THR A 549 -26.67 -2.57 44.47
C THR A 549 -26.24 -3.38 45.68
N CYS A 550 -26.16 -2.78 46.86
CA CYS A 550 -25.85 -3.50 48.08
C CYS A 550 -27.14 -4.01 48.78
N SER A 551 -27.05 -5.15 49.46
CA SER A 551 -28.12 -5.63 50.32
C SER A 551 -28.08 -5.01 51.69
N ASP A 552 -26.91 -4.64 52.18
CA ASP A 552 -26.66 -4.05 53.45
C ASP A 552 -25.59 -2.95 53.33
N PRO A 553 -25.72 -1.85 54.03
CA PRO A 553 -24.68 -0.86 54.09
C PRO A 553 -23.38 -1.41 54.69
N GLY A 554 -22.26 -0.83 54.26
CA GLY A 554 -20.94 -1.28 54.70
C GLY A 554 -19.86 -1.16 53.63
N THR A 555 -18.71 -1.70 53.92
CA THR A 555 -17.55 -1.65 53.03
C THR A 555 -17.48 -2.89 52.12
N TYR A 556 -17.40 -2.65 50.84
CA TYR A 556 -17.23 -3.67 49.84
C TYR A 556 -15.93 -3.45 49.08
N ASN A 557 -15.06 -4.48 49.09
CA ASN A 557 -13.82 -4.48 48.33
C ASN A 557 -14.09 -5.16 46.99
N LEU A 558 -14.00 -4.41 45.89
CA LEU A 558 -14.22 -4.88 44.56
C LEU A 558 -12.89 -5.09 43.87
N ASN A 559 -12.82 -6.10 42.99
CA ASN A 559 -11.68 -6.34 42.14
C ASN A 559 -12.16 -6.43 40.70
N LEU A 560 -11.67 -5.56 39.85
CA LEU A 560 -11.77 -5.68 38.41
C LEU A 560 -10.60 -6.53 37.93
N ILE A 561 -10.88 -7.72 37.42
CA ILE A 561 -9.88 -8.61 36.84
C ILE A 561 -9.82 -8.32 35.35
N ASP A 562 -8.71 -7.73 34.89
CA ASP A 562 -8.42 -7.51 33.48
C ASP A 562 -7.71 -8.77 32.93
N LEU A 563 -8.45 -9.56 32.18
CA LEU A 563 -7.92 -10.80 31.57
C LEU A 563 -6.95 -10.51 30.42
N PHE A 564 -7.01 -9.31 29.84
CA PHE A 564 -6.16 -8.96 28.72
C PHE A 564 -4.76 -8.52 29.21
N CYS A 565 -4.71 -7.67 30.23
CA CYS A 565 -3.45 -7.23 30.82
C CYS A 565 -2.97 -8.11 31.99
N GLU A 566 -3.72 -9.15 32.35
CA GLU A 566 -3.43 -10.03 33.49
C GLU A 566 -3.27 -9.27 34.79
N ASP A 567 -4.05 -8.19 34.96
CA ASP A 567 -3.99 -7.31 36.14
C ASP A 567 -5.26 -7.38 36.96
N THR A 568 -5.15 -7.02 38.25
CA THR A 568 -6.28 -6.97 39.17
C THR A 568 -6.32 -5.61 39.88
N LEU A 569 -7.33 -4.86 39.59
CA LEU A 569 -7.53 -3.52 40.10
C LEU A 569 -8.49 -3.53 41.27
N GLN A 570 -8.11 -2.90 42.35
CA GLN A 570 -8.92 -2.81 43.57
C GLN A 570 -9.66 -1.50 43.63
N HIS A 571 -10.90 -1.55 44.09
CA HIS A 571 -11.76 -0.43 44.33
C HIS A 571 -12.62 -0.69 45.58
N ILE A 572 -12.76 0.29 46.44
CA ILE A 572 -13.53 0.19 47.65
C ILE A 572 -14.77 1.10 47.54
N ILE A 573 -15.94 0.48 47.78
CA ILE A 573 -17.17 1.26 47.94
C ILE A 573 -17.63 1.13 49.37
N HIS A 574 -17.86 2.27 49.98
CA HIS A 574 -18.45 2.36 51.31
C HIS A 574 -19.88 2.92 51.19
N PHE A 575 -20.86 2.03 51.39
CA PHE A 575 -22.28 2.38 51.40
C PHE A 575 -22.62 2.85 52.83
N LEU A 576 -22.94 4.10 52.97
CA LEU A 576 -23.22 4.73 54.27
C LEU A 576 -24.70 4.52 54.64
N ILE A 577 -24.91 4.36 55.94
CA ILE A 577 -26.27 4.26 56.50
C ILE A 577 -26.84 5.70 56.63
N THR A 578 -28.12 5.87 56.30
CA THR A 578 -28.83 7.10 56.67
C THR A 578 -29.13 7.11 58.14
N PRO A 579 -28.97 8.26 58.85
CA PRO A 579 -29.26 8.35 60.26
C PRO A 579 -30.75 8.05 60.56
N GLU A 580 -31.01 7.04 61.40
CA GLU A 580 -32.35 6.76 61.93
C GLU A 580 -32.32 6.96 63.46
N PRO A 581 -33.30 7.69 64.06
CA PRO A 581 -33.30 7.94 65.49
C PRO A 581 -33.89 6.77 66.23
N HIS A 582 -33.09 6.16 67.13
CA HIS A 582 -33.58 5.27 68.20
C HIS A 582 -33.43 6.00 69.52
N LEU A 583 -34.34 6.90 69.75
CA LEU A 583 -34.32 7.71 71.03
C LEU A 583 -35.19 7.13 72.12
N PRO A 584 -34.81 7.19 73.33
CA PRO A 584 -35.69 6.88 74.44
C PRO A 584 -36.85 7.91 74.51
N ILE A 585 -38.06 7.42 74.80
CA ILE A 585 -39.26 8.25 75.03
C ILE A 585 -38.99 9.25 76.15
N ALA A 586 -39.59 10.44 76.08
CA ALA A 586 -39.48 11.50 77.04
C ALA A 586 -39.34 11.03 78.50
N ASP A 587 -38.28 11.42 79.15
CA ASP A 587 -37.97 10.97 80.46
C ASP A 587 -38.20 12.10 81.51
N SER A 588 -38.34 11.74 82.78
CA SER A 588 -38.57 12.69 83.86
C SER A 588 -37.48 12.57 84.89
N ILE A 589 -36.89 13.67 85.28
CA ILE A 589 -35.83 13.71 86.28
C ILE A 589 -36.18 14.67 87.43
N CYS A 590 -35.58 14.49 88.61
CA CYS A 590 -35.72 15.37 89.73
C CYS A 590 -34.73 16.54 89.67
N PHE A 591 -35.17 17.76 89.86
CA PHE A 591 -34.31 18.92 90.02
C PHE A 591 -33.25 18.69 91.09
N GLY A 592 -31.97 18.90 90.65
CA GLY A 592 -30.81 18.66 91.53
C GLY A 592 -30.20 17.26 91.42
N GLU A 593 -30.69 16.40 90.50
CA GLU A 593 -30.11 15.10 90.21
C GLU A 593 -29.48 15.08 88.84
N ASN A 594 -28.28 14.48 88.71
CA ASN A 594 -27.60 14.31 87.42
C ASN A 594 -28.27 13.24 86.61
N TYR A 595 -28.30 13.44 85.26
CA TYR A 595 -28.90 12.52 84.39
C TYR A 595 -28.01 12.25 83.13
N SER A 596 -28.01 11.07 82.57
CA SER A 596 -27.30 10.74 81.36
C SER A 596 -28.25 10.10 80.34
N PHE A 597 -28.23 10.65 79.12
CA PHE A 597 -28.83 10.03 77.96
C PHE A 597 -27.75 9.24 77.23
N SER A 598 -28.08 8.08 76.73
CA SER A 598 -27.25 7.31 75.85
C SER A 598 -28.08 6.84 74.61
N ILE A 599 -27.56 6.99 73.44
CA ILE A 599 -28.19 6.54 72.28
C ILE A 599 -28.03 4.99 72.16
N LEU A 600 -29.14 4.31 72.06
CA LEU A 600 -29.13 2.85 71.85
C LEU A 600 -28.71 2.54 70.44
N ASN A 601 -27.68 1.71 70.24
CA ASN A 601 -27.12 1.35 68.97
C ASN A 601 -26.43 2.53 68.25
N SER A 602 -25.59 3.28 68.97
CA SER A 602 -24.71 4.29 68.33
C SER A 602 -23.81 3.64 67.29
N ASN A 603 -23.60 4.32 66.17
CA ASN A 603 -22.75 3.86 65.07
C ASN A 603 -21.55 4.85 64.96
N GLU A 604 -20.37 4.29 64.77
CA GLU A 604 -19.13 5.05 64.60
C GLU A 604 -19.12 5.94 63.36
N ASP A 605 -19.97 5.65 62.39
CA ASP A 605 -20.12 6.42 61.14
C ASP A 605 -20.91 7.72 61.33
N PHE A 606 -21.52 7.91 62.51
CA PHE A 606 -22.31 9.10 62.82
C PHE A 606 -21.62 10.04 63.76
N SER A 607 -21.82 11.32 63.52
CA SER A 607 -21.50 12.40 64.44
C SER A 607 -22.77 12.78 65.21
N TYR A 608 -22.67 12.77 66.53
CA TYR A 608 -23.79 13.09 67.42
C TYR A 608 -23.49 14.43 68.11
N THR A 609 -24.40 15.36 68.02
CA THR A 609 -24.26 16.67 68.65
C THR A 609 -25.54 17.03 69.44
N TRP A 610 -25.40 17.20 70.74
CA TRP A 610 -26.49 17.62 71.65
C TRP A 610 -26.50 19.13 71.84
N ILE A 611 -27.66 19.74 71.62
CA ILE A 611 -27.83 21.19 71.65
C ILE A 611 -29.00 21.54 72.58
N ASN A 612 -28.88 22.58 73.34
CA ASN A 612 -30.00 23.09 74.13
C ASN A 612 -30.98 23.92 73.26
N ASN A 613 -32.11 24.29 73.85
CA ASN A 613 -33.18 25.08 73.21
C ASN A 613 -32.78 26.52 72.82
N ILE A 614 -31.61 26.99 73.22
CA ILE A 614 -31.05 28.29 72.83
C ILE A 614 -29.91 28.17 71.79
N GLY A 615 -29.58 26.96 71.38
CA GLY A 615 -28.59 26.71 70.33
C GLY A 615 -27.17 26.45 70.81
N ASP A 616 -26.91 26.35 72.09
CA ASP A 616 -25.60 26.02 72.59
C ASP A 616 -25.34 24.53 72.59
N THR A 617 -24.14 24.13 72.09
CA THR A 617 -23.72 22.73 72.12
C THR A 617 -23.45 22.29 73.56
N LEU A 618 -24.17 21.27 73.96
CA LEU A 618 -24.04 20.71 75.32
C LEU A 618 -22.96 19.59 75.29
N MET A 619 -22.94 18.76 74.29
CA MET A 619 -21.98 17.68 74.18
C MET A 619 -21.85 17.20 72.75
N ILE A 620 -20.69 16.66 72.39
CA ILE A 620 -20.45 15.93 71.14
C ILE A 620 -20.13 14.47 71.53
N GLY A 621 -20.95 13.52 71.00
CA GLY A 621 -20.83 12.11 71.31
C GLY A 621 -22.20 11.41 71.42
N ASP A 622 -22.20 10.13 71.54
CA ASP A 622 -23.40 9.28 71.59
C ASP A 622 -24.11 9.30 72.94
N SER A 623 -23.59 9.99 73.87
CA SER A 623 -24.19 10.15 75.24
C SER A 623 -24.09 11.63 75.72
N LEU A 624 -25.12 12.04 76.43
CA LEU A 624 -25.20 13.36 76.99
C LEU A 624 -25.28 13.23 78.49
N TYR A 625 -24.36 13.86 79.24
CA TYR A 625 -24.42 13.98 80.69
C TYR A 625 -24.90 15.37 81.02
N ILE A 626 -25.98 15.44 81.87
CA ILE A 626 -26.58 16.71 82.32
C ILE A 626 -26.35 16.90 83.82
N ASP A 627 -25.70 18.01 84.14
CA ASP A 627 -25.57 18.44 85.52
C ASP A 627 -26.94 18.91 86.05
N ALA A 628 -27.32 18.42 87.24
CA ALA A 628 -28.57 18.72 87.93
C ALA A 628 -28.89 20.21 88.07
N ASN A 629 -27.89 21.02 88.10
CA ASN A 629 -28.07 22.45 88.33
C ASN A 629 -28.17 23.28 87.06
N ALA A 630 -28.00 22.64 85.91
CA ALA A 630 -28.01 23.28 84.58
C ALA A 630 -29.43 23.45 84.01
N LEU A 631 -30.42 22.74 84.55
CA LEU A 631 -31.76 22.73 83.99
C LEU A 631 -32.77 23.46 84.97
N SER A 632 -33.77 24.09 84.40
CA SER A 632 -34.88 24.69 85.15
C SER A 632 -36.03 23.70 85.40
N ILE A 633 -36.81 23.87 86.48
CA ILE A 633 -37.98 23.05 86.66
C ILE A 633 -38.99 23.32 85.50
N GLY A 634 -39.48 22.27 84.94
CA GLY A 634 -40.39 22.31 83.75
C GLY A 634 -39.94 21.40 82.66
N MET A 635 -40.44 21.62 81.45
CA MET A 635 -40.07 20.92 80.27
C MET A 635 -38.83 21.56 79.63
N SER A 636 -37.79 20.80 79.44
CA SER A 636 -36.57 21.20 78.77
C SER A 636 -36.41 20.39 77.50
N ASP A 637 -36.51 21.07 76.35
CA ASP A 637 -36.29 20.44 75.06
C ASP A 637 -34.82 20.49 74.70
N LEU A 638 -34.28 19.39 74.39
CA LEU A 638 -32.90 19.15 73.87
C LEU A 638 -33.00 18.71 72.42
N ASN A 639 -32.12 19.23 71.57
CA ASN A 639 -32.03 18.80 70.18
C ASN A 639 -30.80 17.91 70.04
N LEU A 640 -31.01 16.77 69.47
CA LEU A 640 -29.95 15.87 68.99
C LEU A 640 -29.82 15.99 67.50
N THR A 641 -28.65 16.37 67.05
CA THR A 641 -28.26 16.34 65.69
C THR A 641 -27.43 15.07 65.45
N ILE A 642 -27.89 14.21 64.57
CA ILE A 642 -27.18 13.02 64.13
C ILE A 642 -26.80 13.25 62.65
N SER A 643 -25.52 13.24 62.31
CA SER A 643 -25.10 13.52 60.94
C SER A 643 -23.96 12.62 60.54
N ASN A 644 -23.96 12.30 59.24
CA ASN A 644 -22.84 11.78 58.52
C ASN A 644 -22.69 12.56 57.20
N GLN A 645 -21.93 12.04 56.23
CA GLN A 645 -21.78 12.70 54.94
C GLN A 645 -23.06 12.65 54.06
N CYS A 646 -24.02 11.78 54.42
CA CYS A 646 -25.24 11.56 53.65
C CYS A 646 -26.38 12.51 54.07
N ASP A 647 -26.63 12.62 55.36
CA ASP A 647 -27.75 13.35 55.85
C ASP A 647 -27.48 13.91 57.28
N THR A 648 -28.29 14.85 57.63
CA THR A 648 -28.30 15.41 59.03
C THR A 648 -29.72 15.33 59.54
N LEU A 649 -29.92 14.47 60.52
CA LEU A 649 -31.18 14.30 61.18
C LEU A 649 -31.21 15.15 62.44
N PHE A 650 -32.29 15.91 62.57
CA PHE A 650 -32.58 16.70 63.79
C PHE A 650 -33.72 16.00 64.52
N THR A 651 -33.54 15.77 65.80
CA THR A 651 -34.59 15.17 66.63
C THR A 651 -34.65 15.83 67.98
N ASP A 652 -35.88 16.06 68.48
CA ASP A 652 -36.13 16.68 69.71
C ASP A 652 -36.28 15.62 70.82
N VAL A 653 -35.56 15.85 71.88
CA VAL A 653 -35.64 15.05 73.14
C VAL A 653 -36.18 15.91 74.25
N SER A 654 -37.39 15.59 74.68
CA SER A 654 -38.00 16.36 75.84
C SER A 654 -37.67 15.71 77.17
N LEU A 655 -37.06 16.50 78.04
CA LEU A 655 -36.77 16.10 79.41
C LEU A 655 -37.65 16.90 80.34
N ILE A 656 -38.42 16.19 81.21
CA ILE A 656 -39.31 16.85 82.21
C ILE A 656 -38.58 16.92 83.56
N VAL A 657 -38.22 18.13 83.97
CA VAL A 657 -37.60 18.34 85.25
C VAL A 657 -38.66 18.65 86.34
N LYS A 658 -38.87 17.74 87.25
CA LYS A 658 -39.84 17.85 88.29
C LYS A 658 -39.21 18.38 89.63
N ASN A 659 -39.94 19.12 90.38
CA ASN A 659 -39.54 19.49 91.73
C ASN A 659 -39.84 18.31 92.69
N CYS A 660 -38.89 17.45 92.89
CA CYS A 660 -39.06 16.26 93.78
C CYS A 660 -38.94 16.53 95.24
N LYS A 661 -39.51 17.60 95.70
CA LYS A 661 -39.55 17.92 97.14
C LYS A 661 -40.34 16.86 97.90
N ILE A 662 -39.72 16.22 98.88
CA ILE A 662 -40.33 15.22 99.69
C ILE A 662 -41.05 15.93 100.87
N PRO A 663 -42.33 15.66 101.13
CA PRO A 663 -43.08 16.26 102.23
C PRO A 663 -42.52 15.78 103.56
N ASN A 664 -42.55 16.65 104.53
CA ASN A 664 -42.14 16.37 105.90
C ASN A 664 -43.33 16.20 106.87
N ILE A 665 -44.55 16.25 106.36
CA ILE A 665 -45.79 16.05 107.13
C ILE A 665 -46.85 15.39 106.27
N ILE A 666 -47.62 14.49 106.89
CA ILE A 666 -48.86 13.95 106.31
C ILE A 666 -49.96 14.10 107.33
N THR A 667 -51.19 14.31 106.82
CA THR A 667 -52.41 14.49 107.63
C THR A 667 -53.49 13.56 107.16
N PRO A 668 -53.42 12.25 107.42
CA PRO A 668 -54.31 11.22 106.93
C PRO A 668 -55.72 11.30 107.57
N ASN A 669 -56.45 12.31 107.17
CA ASN A 669 -57.79 12.64 107.71
C ASN A 669 -58.92 12.41 106.71
N GLY A 670 -58.54 12.08 105.42
CA GLY A 670 -59.45 11.79 104.31
C GLY A 670 -59.96 13.01 103.53
N ASP A 671 -59.31 14.19 103.68
CA ASP A 671 -59.70 15.41 102.98
C ASP A 671 -59.02 15.63 101.64
N LEU A 672 -58.26 14.62 101.15
CA LEU A 672 -57.48 14.61 99.98
C LEU A 672 -56.24 15.56 99.97
N ASN A 673 -55.93 16.19 101.04
CA ASN A 673 -54.75 17.07 101.19
C ASN A 673 -53.74 16.44 102.12
N ASN A 674 -52.55 16.11 101.64
CA ASN A 674 -51.48 15.49 102.42
C ASN A 674 -51.87 14.20 103.15
N ASP A 675 -52.90 13.50 102.65
CA ASP A 675 -53.35 12.21 103.17
C ASP A 675 -52.31 11.10 103.00
N VAL A 676 -51.50 11.18 102.01
CA VAL A 676 -50.46 10.22 101.69
C VAL A 676 -49.09 10.86 101.61
N PHE A 677 -48.08 10.07 101.84
CA PHE A 677 -46.69 10.50 101.64
C PHE A 677 -46.38 10.51 100.13
N TYR A 678 -46.57 11.69 99.51
CA TYR A 678 -46.42 11.88 98.11
C TYR A 678 -45.02 12.35 97.76
N THR A 679 -44.39 11.70 96.75
CA THR A 679 -43.08 12.14 96.28
C THR A 679 -43.02 11.88 94.75
N HIS A 680 -42.47 12.83 94.04
CA HIS A 680 -42.25 12.61 92.56
C HIS A 680 -41.21 11.51 92.24
N TYR A 681 -40.39 11.10 93.19
CA TYR A 681 -39.50 9.95 93.04
C TYR A 681 -40.27 8.67 92.66
N ALA A 682 -41.49 8.46 93.31
CA ALA A 682 -42.32 7.31 93.01
C ALA A 682 -43.04 7.40 91.66
N GLU A 683 -43.02 8.53 91.00
CA GLU A 683 -43.49 8.68 89.55
C GLU A 683 -42.40 8.49 88.54
N ILE A 684 -41.16 8.90 88.91
CA ILE A 684 -40.00 8.85 87.96
C ILE A 684 -39.36 7.46 87.99
N TYR A 685 -39.20 6.88 89.16
CA TYR A 685 -38.52 5.61 89.33
C TYR A 685 -39.54 4.47 89.58
N ALA A 686 -39.41 3.41 88.83
CA ALA A 686 -40.34 2.24 88.95
C ALA A 686 -40.04 1.37 90.18
N ASP A 687 -38.86 1.47 90.76
CA ASP A 687 -38.32 0.60 91.78
C ASP A 687 -38.19 1.30 93.18
N VAL A 688 -39.04 2.29 93.48
CA VAL A 688 -38.99 3.02 94.72
C VAL A 688 -39.42 2.15 95.88
N THR A 689 -38.61 2.12 96.93
CA THR A 689 -38.94 1.44 98.20
C THR A 689 -39.01 2.50 99.30
N LEU A 690 -40.17 2.58 99.96
CA LEU A 690 -40.37 3.40 101.15
C LEU A 690 -40.30 2.58 102.42
N ILE A 691 -39.36 2.95 103.29
CA ILE A 691 -39.22 2.32 104.61
C ILE A 691 -39.45 3.44 105.68
N VAL A 692 -40.33 3.15 106.64
CA VAL A 692 -40.61 4.14 107.76
C VAL A 692 -40.30 3.51 109.08
N TYR A 693 -39.58 4.34 109.95
CA TYR A 693 -39.17 3.94 111.24
C TYR A 693 -39.84 4.88 112.31
N ASN A 694 -40.14 4.31 113.47
CA ASN A 694 -40.58 5.13 114.60
C ASN A 694 -39.37 5.79 115.34
N ARG A 695 -39.63 6.69 116.30
CA ARG A 695 -38.60 7.43 117.06
C ARG A 695 -37.59 6.54 117.82
N TRP A 696 -37.83 5.25 117.92
CA TRP A 696 -36.91 4.32 118.57
C TRP A 696 -36.12 3.47 117.52
N GLY A 697 -36.19 3.84 116.25
CA GLY A 697 -35.46 3.18 115.18
C GLY A 697 -36.05 1.82 114.70
N ARG A 698 -37.30 1.48 115.20
CA ARG A 698 -37.97 0.26 114.80
C ARG A 698 -38.79 0.51 113.50
N GLU A 699 -38.59 -0.35 112.52
CA GLU A 699 -39.37 -0.32 111.27
C GLU A 699 -40.87 -0.51 111.63
N VAL A 700 -41.72 0.33 111.03
CA VAL A 700 -43.16 0.32 111.17
C VAL A 700 -43.91 0.16 109.87
N PHE A 701 -43.23 0.48 108.75
CA PHE A 701 -43.77 0.26 107.41
C PHE A 701 -42.61 0.05 106.41
N GLU A 702 -42.79 -0.87 105.46
CA GLU A 702 -41.91 -1.02 104.29
C GLU A 702 -42.78 -1.41 103.09
N LYS A 703 -42.54 -0.75 101.96
CA LYS A 703 -43.19 -1.06 100.72
C LYS A 703 -42.22 -0.93 99.56
N THR A 704 -41.93 -2.02 98.84
CA THR A 704 -41.26 -2.01 97.59
C THR A 704 -42.19 -1.61 96.44
N ASN A 705 -41.70 -1.04 95.35
CA ASN A 705 -42.52 -0.46 94.25
C ASN A 705 -43.57 0.55 94.82
N TYR A 706 -43.13 1.42 95.72
CA TYR A 706 -43.98 2.45 96.34
C TYR A 706 -44.55 3.38 95.23
N ARG A 707 -45.88 3.72 95.34
CA ARG A 707 -46.64 4.53 94.42
C ARG A 707 -47.46 5.68 95.05
N ASN A 708 -46.90 6.29 96.02
CA ASN A 708 -47.53 7.44 96.72
C ASN A 708 -48.85 7.07 97.44
N ASP A 709 -48.89 5.88 98.05
CA ASP A 709 -50.11 5.31 98.66
C ASP A 709 -49.97 5.01 100.16
N TRP A 710 -48.89 5.45 100.80
CA TRP A 710 -48.78 5.29 102.24
C TRP A 710 -49.42 6.46 103.01
N ASN A 711 -50.45 6.16 103.78
CA ASN A 711 -51.30 7.05 104.53
C ASN A 711 -51.11 6.94 106.09
N GLY A 712 -49.89 6.68 106.55
CA GLY A 712 -49.57 6.65 107.96
C GLY A 712 -50.03 5.36 108.68
N VAL A 713 -50.04 4.21 107.98
CA VAL A 713 -50.41 2.87 108.52
C VAL A 713 -49.15 1.99 108.66
N LYS A 714 -49.20 1.04 109.58
CA LYS A 714 -48.16 -0.05 109.67
C LYS A 714 -48.37 -1.11 108.58
N ASN A 715 -47.36 -1.95 108.42
CA ASN A 715 -47.47 -3.08 107.50
C ASN A 715 -48.72 -3.98 107.70
N ASN A 716 -49.28 -4.04 108.89
CA ASN A 716 -50.49 -4.76 109.22
C ASN A 716 -51.81 -3.97 109.00
N GLY A 717 -51.73 -2.75 108.44
CA GLY A 717 -52.83 -1.90 108.17
C GLY A 717 -53.34 -1.06 109.37
N SER A 718 -52.78 -1.21 110.54
CA SER A 718 -53.21 -0.41 111.68
C SER A 718 -52.61 1.02 111.65
N ALA A 719 -53.34 2.03 111.99
CA ALA A 719 -52.88 3.41 111.99
C ALA A 719 -51.69 3.64 112.98
N LEU A 720 -50.80 4.50 112.59
CA LEU A 720 -49.71 5.00 113.39
C LEU A 720 -50.22 6.20 114.22
N SER A 721 -49.75 6.33 115.40
CA SER A 721 -50.11 7.50 116.30
C SER A 721 -49.46 8.75 115.80
N ASP A 722 -50.06 9.88 116.09
CA ASP A 722 -49.48 11.19 115.84
C ASP A 722 -48.07 11.26 116.43
N GLY A 723 -47.18 11.83 115.62
CA GLY A 723 -45.77 11.94 116.06
C GLY A 723 -44.77 11.96 114.88
N THR A 724 -43.55 11.93 115.24
CA THR A 724 -42.43 12.03 114.31
C THR A 724 -41.92 10.65 113.98
N TYR A 725 -41.79 10.38 112.73
CA TYR A 725 -41.25 9.18 112.12
C TYR A 725 -40.06 9.52 111.20
N PHE A 726 -39.24 8.56 110.89
CA PHE A 726 -38.13 8.68 110.01
C PHE A 726 -38.40 7.82 108.75
N TYR A 727 -38.09 8.31 107.57
CA TYR A 727 -38.24 7.54 106.34
C TYR A 727 -36.90 7.38 105.66
N ILE A 728 -36.79 6.26 104.94
CA ILE A 728 -35.79 6.02 103.89
C ILE A 728 -36.54 5.71 102.64
N LEU A 729 -36.33 6.45 101.62
CA LEU A 729 -36.80 6.26 100.26
C LEU A 729 -35.61 5.79 99.45
N LYS A 730 -35.63 4.58 98.97
CA LYS A 730 -34.63 4.03 98.06
C LYS A 730 -35.19 3.93 96.66
N PHE A 731 -34.35 4.16 95.65
CA PHE A 731 -34.69 4.15 94.22
C PHE A 731 -33.47 3.85 93.40
N ASN A 732 -33.60 3.75 92.07
CA ASN A 732 -32.53 3.41 91.13
C ASN A 732 -31.81 2.13 91.57
N ASN A 733 -32.53 1.01 91.68
CA ASN A 733 -32.06 -0.32 92.09
C ASN A 733 -31.28 -0.24 93.43
N ASP A 734 -31.85 0.51 94.39
CA ASP A 734 -31.24 0.75 95.73
C ASP A 734 -29.88 1.49 95.73
N GLN A 735 -29.44 2.04 94.59
CA GLN A 735 -28.18 2.79 94.46
C GLN A 735 -28.28 4.22 95.03
N GLU A 736 -29.51 4.74 95.06
CA GLU A 736 -29.77 6.03 95.56
C GLU A 736 -30.79 5.98 96.76
N LYS A 737 -30.60 6.87 97.72
CA LYS A 737 -31.52 7.01 98.83
C LYS A 737 -31.76 8.44 99.19
N LYS A 738 -32.95 8.75 99.60
CA LYS A 738 -33.27 9.96 100.35
C LYS A 738 -33.80 9.55 101.72
N GLU A 739 -33.37 10.24 102.76
CA GLU A 739 -33.80 10.00 104.12
C GLU A 739 -34.22 11.32 104.82
N GLY A 740 -35.19 11.20 105.69
CA GLY A 740 -35.73 12.38 106.32
C GLY A 740 -36.72 12.08 107.41
N VAL A 741 -37.35 13.12 107.83
CA VAL A 741 -38.35 13.05 108.89
C VAL A 741 -39.73 13.33 108.34
N ILE A 742 -40.73 12.56 108.76
CA ILE A 742 -42.13 12.78 108.46
C ILE A 742 -42.95 12.87 109.71
N GLN A 743 -43.74 13.87 109.80
CA GLN A 743 -44.64 14.05 110.88
C GLN A 743 -46.04 13.56 110.48
N ILE A 744 -46.67 12.72 111.35
CA ILE A 744 -48.06 12.33 111.19
C ILE A 744 -48.89 13.07 112.16
N VAL A 745 -49.96 13.77 111.69
CA VAL A 745 -50.83 14.58 112.48
C VAL A 745 -52.30 14.26 112.14
N GLY A 746 -53.14 14.03 113.14
CA GLY A 746 -54.57 13.78 112.91
C GLY A 746 -54.97 12.33 112.54
N ASN A 747 -54.05 11.37 112.78
CA ASN A 747 -54.29 9.95 112.54
C ASN A 747 -54.81 9.22 113.77
N SER A 748 -55.25 9.93 114.82
CA SER A 748 -55.81 9.35 116.05
C SER A 748 -57.34 9.15 115.93
N ASN A 749 -57.73 7.92 115.74
CA ASN A 749 -58.98 7.39 116.19
C ASN A 749 -58.75 6.49 117.36
#